data_28b50782176a907538cf06393aab8db0
#
_entry.id   28b50782176a907538cf06393aab8db0
#
_cell.length_a   1.000
_cell.length_b   1.000
_cell.length_c   1.000
_cell.angle_alpha   90.00
_cell.angle_beta   90.00
_cell.angle_gamma   90.00
#
_symmetry.space_group_name_H-M   'P 1'
#
loop_
_entity.id
_entity.type
_entity.pdbx_description
1 polymer ?
#
loop_
_entity_poly.entity_id
_entity_poly.type
_entity_poly.pdbx_seq_one_letter_code
_entity_poly.pdbx_strand_id
1 'polypeptide(L)'
;MTPYTEAELAYYRLRRLERKQAPLKVVPKAPRTTAKGPKPAKRVIGIDGEGQGRSPHLYTFLAAGDEHGESWSTEDEKGLSTYQCLDFILTLPKNSLVVGYAFQYDLTKILKDLPDDLLYDLFHEKRRAFKMQGREQFKPIHWRGFKLNMLNRKFTVSRQGMHSNTWQSVTIWDIFRFFQGKFTAALSDWKVCDQSVIDGMVKMKDQRGEFDKLPWAEVKGYCKGECLQLARLCRSLIDAHKAAGLELTSYYGAGSTASVFLKRIGIADKRGTAPAAMRIPVACAFFGGRFENSVIGRIKGPVYNADISSAYPYQIYHLPCLEHGKWSYAKNPTTSEIRKATLALIHWRSMPAQPGRAWGAFPVRDNKSNTIAFPLSGLGGWTWKEEWLEGNRLHGYQANEAWLYHTLCDCRPFKEIAEIYRERVRVGKEGKGIVLKLAANSVYGKTAQSQGTRPPFQSWIWAGNITSGTRAQLLQSLDGTKRDWDVLMFATDGVFSTRPINFPKPKDTGTSDLEKPLGGWEVKTIESGVFCSRPGIYFPLDLAENPSDSEVKAIRARGLGKKVLFEKWPEIVRAFDAGEKTVTLGNITRFVGAKTGMSRGEKSGVKRSPNYGEWIPYPITSSFDPRPKRAAILPDGKLRPFRYLARESWPYMRALIQTDEPDEVERLIADEQPDGEYAEEEAT
;
A
#
# COMPACT_ATOMS: atom_id res chain seq x y z
N MET A 1 34.84 -19.34 24.03
CA MET A 1 33.48 -18.86 24.33
C MET A 1 32.53 -19.63 23.44
N THR A 2 31.69 -20.49 24.01
CA THR A 2 30.66 -21.21 23.29
C THR A 2 29.64 -20.19 22.77
N PRO A 3 29.28 -20.22 21.49
CA PRO A 3 28.25 -19.33 20.97
C PRO A 3 26.92 -19.67 21.66
N TYR A 4 26.19 -18.63 22.07
CA TYR A 4 24.84 -18.78 22.61
C TYR A 4 23.97 -19.57 21.64
N THR A 5 23.16 -20.47 22.17
CA THR A 5 22.13 -21.17 21.38
C THR A 5 21.04 -20.17 20.93
N GLU A 6 20.38 -20.45 19.81
CA GLU A 6 19.27 -19.61 19.32
C GLU A 6 18.19 -19.38 20.41
N ALA A 7 17.95 -20.38 21.26
CA ALA A 7 17.00 -20.25 22.36
C ALA A 7 17.47 -19.25 23.44
N GLU A 8 18.76 -19.20 23.73
CA GLU A 8 19.35 -18.24 24.67
C GLU A 8 19.35 -16.82 24.09
N LEU A 9 19.67 -16.69 22.81
CA LEU A 9 19.59 -15.40 22.11
C LEU A 9 18.14 -14.88 22.06
N ALA A 10 17.17 -15.74 21.76
CA ALA A 10 15.74 -15.41 21.81
C ALA A 10 15.29 -15.02 23.23
N TYR A 11 15.76 -15.73 24.27
CA TYR A 11 15.48 -15.40 25.66
C TYR A 11 16.03 -14.03 26.09
N TYR A 12 17.28 -13.71 25.74
CA TYR A 12 17.88 -12.40 26.06
C TYR A 12 17.23 -11.26 25.29
N ARG A 13 16.79 -11.50 24.07
CA ARG A 13 16.02 -10.54 23.24
C ARG A 13 14.64 -10.29 23.84
N LEU A 14 13.92 -11.33 24.24
CA LEU A 14 12.64 -11.23 24.98
C LEU A 14 12.78 -10.41 26.26
N ARG A 15 13.80 -10.68 27.08
CA ARG A 15 14.06 -9.92 28.32
C ARG A 15 14.32 -8.44 28.05
N ARG A 16 14.98 -8.08 26.95
CA ARG A 16 15.22 -6.69 26.55
C ARG A 16 13.92 -6.01 26.13
N LEU A 17 13.01 -6.74 25.46
CA LEU A 17 11.69 -6.26 25.07
C LEU A 17 10.74 -6.10 26.24
N GLU A 18 10.74 -7.02 27.20
CA GLU A 18 9.97 -6.93 28.45
C GLU A 18 10.35 -5.69 29.28
N ARG A 19 11.65 -5.33 29.33
CA ARG A 19 12.12 -4.11 30.00
C ARG A 19 11.65 -2.82 29.32
N LYS A 20 11.36 -2.85 28.01
CA LYS A 20 10.79 -1.69 27.29
C LYS A 20 9.27 -1.59 27.41
N GLN A 21 8.59 -2.61 27.96
CA GLN A 21 7.13 -2.68 28.09
C GLN A 21 6.73 -2.85 29.55
N ALA A 22 6.77 -1.77 30.33
CA ALA A 22 6.06 -1.77 31.61
C ALA A 22 4.54 -1.96 31.37
N PRO A 23 3.84 -2.78 32.15
CA PRO A 23 2.42 -3.03 31.96
C PRO A 23 1.64 -1.72 32.14
N LEU A 24 0.97 -1.27 31.08
CA LEU A 24 0.06 -0.14 31.15
C LEU A 24 -1.18 -0.56 31.94
N LYS A 25 -1.39 0.02 33.13
CA LYS A 25 -2.66 -0.09 33.85
C LYS A 25 -3.78 0.42 32.94
N VAL A 26 -4.67 -0.47 32.55
CA VAL A 26 -5.91 -0.10 31.85
C VAL A 26 -6.84 0.52 32.90
N VAL A 27 -6.99 1.84 32.87
CA VAL A 27 -8.04 2.52 33.60
C VAL A 27 -9.32 2.42 32.76
N PRO A 28 -10.40 1.81 33.26
CA PRO A 28 -11.66 1.75 32.55
C PRO A 28 -12.18 3.17 32.29
N LYS A 29 -12.48 3.48 31.02
CA LYS A 29 -13.17 4.73 30.69
C LYS A 29 -14.63 4.62 31.15
N ALA A 30 -15.08 5.59 31.93
CA ALA A 30 -16.51 5.79 32.18
C ALA A 30 -17.29 5.92 30.87
N PRO A 31 -18.51 5.35 30.79
CA PRO A 31 -19.31 5.42 29.59
C PRO A 31 -19.64 6.88 29.27
N ARG A 32 -19.27 7.33 28.06
CA ARG A 32 -19.66 8.63 27.55
C ARG A 32 -21.15 8.60 27.16
N THR A 33 -22.01 8.95 28.07
CA THR A 33 -23.40 9.30 27.77
C THR A 33 -23.42 10.71 27.21
N THR A 34 -23.59 10.85 25.91
CA THR A 34 -24.31 11.98 25.28
C THR A 34 -24.71 11.55 23.88
N ALA A 35 -26.00 11.24 23.71
CA ALA A 35 -26.64 11.26 22.43
C ALA A 35 -26.60 12.72 21.89
N LYS A 36 -25.56 13.05 21.13
CA LYS A 36 -25.59 14.29 20.34
C LYS A 36 -26.39 13.95 19.07
N GLY A 37 -27.44 14.73 18.83
CA GLY A 37 -28.18 14.67 17.58
C GLY A 37 -27.30 14.74 16.32
N PRO A 38 -27.82 14.44 15.14
CA PRO A 38 -27.03 14.43 13.90
C PRO A 38 -26.32 15.77 13.77
N LYS A 39 -24.99 15.73 13.67
CA LYS A 39 -24.20 16.94 13.38
C LYS A 39 -24.63 17.44 12.01
N PRO A 40 -24.90 18.74 11.84
CA PRO A 40 -25.21 19.31 10.53
C PRO A 40 -24.09 18.93 9.55
N ALA A 41 -24.48 18.62 8.30
CA ALA A 41 -23.53 18.30 7.25
C ALA A 41 -22.52 19.45 7.14
N LYS A 42 -21.24 19.17 7.37
CA LYS A 42 -20.19 20.16 7.25
C LYS A 42 -20.09 20.60 5.79
N ARG A 43 -19.97 21.91 5.54
CA ARG A 43 -19.54 22.45 4.24
C ARG A 43 -18.21 21.82 3.86
N VAL A 44 -18.05 21.39 2.62
CA VAL A 44 -16.79 20.88 2.08
C VAL A 44 -16.12 21.99 1.28
N ILE A 45 -14.82 22.16 1.48
CA ILE A 45 -14.01 23.15 0.77
C ILE A 45 -12.80 22.44 0.17
N GLY A 46 -12.64 22.51 -1.15
CA GLY A 46 -11.41 22.14 -1.84
C GLY A 46 -10.41 23.28 -1.79
N ILE A 47 -9.13 22.98 -1.64
CA ILE A 47 -8.02 23.94 -1.67
C ILE A 47 -6.97 23.44 -2.63
N ASP A 48 -6.47 24.33 -3.49
CA ASP A 48 -5.46 24.07 -4.50
C ASP A 48 -4.72 25.37 -4.83
N GLY A 49 -3.55 25.28 -5.44
CA GLY A 49 -2.80 26.46 -5.82
C GLY A 49 -1.93 26.25 -7.05
N GLU A 50 -1.59 27.36 -7.71
CA GLU A 50 -0.83 27.36 -8.95
C GLU A 50 0.40 28.26 -8.86
N GLY A 51 1.41 27.88 -9.62
CA GLY A 51 2.65 28.62 -9.75
C GLY A 51 3.03 28.91 -11.19
N GLN A 52 3.99 29.79 -11.36
CA GLN A 52 4.53 30.21 -12.65
C GLN A 52 6.05 30.00 -12.71
N GLY A 53 6.56 29.82 -13.92
CA GLY A 53 7.98 29.57 -14.18
C GLY A 53 8.41 28.15 -13.83
N ARG A 54 9.60 27.78 -14.28
CA ARG A 54 10.21 26.47 -13.99
C ARG A 54 11.40 26.54 -13.05
N SER A 55 12.20 27.58 -13.15
CA SER A 55 13.36 27.80 -12.28
C SER A 55 13.69 29.31 -12.26
N PRO A 56 13.30 30.03 -11.21
CA PRO A 56 12.53 29.58 -10.06
C PRO A 56 11.06 29.32 -10.39
N HIS A 57 10.48 28.34 -9.74
CA HIS A 57 9.05 28.10 -9.78
C HIS A 57 8.34 28.85 -8.65
N LEU A 58 7.65 29.92 -8.99
CA LEU A 58 6.97 30.80 -8.05
C LEU A 58 5.52 30.35 -7.81
N TYR A 59 5.15 30.20 -6.55
CA TYR A 59 3.79 29.90 -6.15
C TYR A 59 3.01 31.21 -6.00
N THR A 60 2.21 31.57 -6.97
CA THR A 60 1.64 32.92 -7.10
C THR A 60 0.15 33.02 -6.79
N PHE A 61 -0.53 31.89 -6.74
CA PHE A 61 -1.97 31.84 -6.50
C PHE A 61 -2.35 30.68 -5.59
N LEU A 62 -3.20 30.94 -4.61
CA LEU A 62 -3.80 29.95 -3.74
C LEU A 62 -5.30 30.21 -3.66
N ALA A 63 -6.10 29.19 -3.99
CA ALA A 63 -7.55 29.28 -4.01
C ALA A 63 -8.20 28.22 -3.13
N ALA A 64 -9.42 28.48 -2.73
CA ALA A 64 -10.33 27.53 -2.11
C ALA A 64 -11.73 27.72 -2.69
N GLY A 65 -12.49 26.62 -2.82
CA GLY A 65 -13.85 26.66 -3.32
C GLY A 65 -14.73 25.60 -2.66
N ASP A 66 -15.99 25.93 -2.39
CA ASP A 66 -16.92 24.96 -1.83
C ASP A 66 -17.73 24.22 -2.92
N GLU A 67 -18.46 23.20 -2.49
CA GLU A 67 -19.31 22.39 -3.38
C GLU A 67 -20.46 23.15 -4.05
N HIS A 68 -20.75 24.38 -3.58
CA HIS A 68 -21.85 25.25 -4.10
C HIS A 68 -21.35 26.31 -5.05
N GLY A 69 -20.02 26.51 -5.19
CA GLY A 69 -19.44 27.49 -6.13
C GLY A 69 -18.94 28.77 -5.47
N GLU A 70 -19.09 28.93 -4.15
CA GLU A 70 -18.43 30.03 -3.44
C GLU A 70 -16.92 29.81 -3.43
N SER A 71 -16.11 30.82 -3.74
CA SER A 71 -14.68 30.71 -3.83
C SER A 71 -13.94 31.85 -3.15
N TRP A 72 -12.78 31.55 -2.60
CA TRP A 72 -11.84 32.47 -1.95
C TRP A 72 -10.47 32.31 -2.59
N SER A 73 -9.68 33.37 -2.63
CA SER A 73 -8.31 33.27 -3.16
C SER A 73 -7.40 34.37 -2.60
N THR A 74 -6.10 34.10 -2.65
CA THR A 74 -5.04 35.07 -2.42
C THR A 74 -4.01 34.93 -3.52
N GLU A 75 -3.37 36.04 -3.90
CA GLU A 75 -2.38 36.06 -4.97
C GLU A 75 -1.25 37.05 -4.69
N ASP A 76 -0.07 36.77 -5.23
CA ASP A 76 1.07 37.65 -5.23
C ASP A 76 1.96 37.32 -6.45
N GLU A 77 2.13 38.26 -7.38
CA GLU A 77 2.91 38.06 -8.60
C GLU A 77 4.39 37.75 -8.32
N LYS A 78 4.90 38.22 -7.17
CA LYS A 78 6.28 37.95 -6.71
C LYS A 78 6.39 36.61 -5.97
N GLY A 79 5.30 35.86 -5.86
CA GLY A 79 5.18 34.61 -5.15
C GLY A 79 4.72 34.76 -3.71
N LEU A 80 3.65 34.06 -3.37
CA LEU A 80 3.05 34.02 -2.05
C LEU A 80 4.06 33.62 -0.99
N SER A 81 4.13 34.36 0.09
CA SER A 81 4.89 33.99 1.27
C SER A 81 4.13 32.97 2.12
N THR A 82 4.88 32.19 2.92
CA THR A 82 4.28 31.29 3.93
C THR A 82 3.26 32.02 4.82
N TYR A 83 3.56 33.26 5.22
CA TYR A 83 2.67 34.05 6.05
C TYR A 83 1.32 34.33 5.37
N GLN A 84 1.34 34.78 4.10
CA GLN A 84 0.13 35.05 3.31
C GLN A 84 -0.71 33.78 3.13
N CYS A 85 -0.08 32.65 2.81
CA CYS A 85 -0.78 31.38 2.65
C CYS A 85 -1.46 30.91 3.95
N LEU A 86 -0.73 30.94 5.10
CA LEU A 86 -1.28 30.53 6.38
C LEU A 86 -2.38 31.45 6.88
N ASP A 87 -2.25 32.77 6.65
CA ASP A 87 -3.28 33.76 6.98
C ASP A 87 -4.54 33.50 6.14
N PHE A 88 -4.40 33.34 4.84
CA PHE A 88 -5.51 32.99 3.94
C PHE A 88 -6.23 31.70 4.40
N ILE A 89 -5.50 30.62 4.71
CA ILE A 89 -6.12 29.37 5.17
C ILE A 89 -6.97 29.60 6.41
N LEU A 90 -6.56 30.47 7.32
CA LEU A 90 -7.34 30.79 8.53
C LEU A 90 -8.57 31.65 8.26
N THR A 91 -8.70 32.30 7.09
CA THR A 91 -9.91 33.04 6.73
C THR A 91 -11.06 32.15 6.27
N LEU A 92 -10.77 30.90 5.91
CA LEU A 92 -11.79 29.98 5.43
C LEU A 92 -12.93 29.76 6.41
N PRO A 93 -14.16 29.54 5.94
CA PRO A 93 -15.34 29.38 6.77
C PRO A 93 -15.17 28.35 7.89
N LYS A 94 -15.55 28.76 9.11
CA LYS A 94 -15.46 27.89 10.31
C LYS A 94 -16.35 26.66 10.15
N ASN A 95 -15.97 25.56 10.85
CA ASN A 95 -16.70 24.28 10.83
C ASN A 95 -16.79 23.60 9.46
N SER A 96 -15.98 23.99 8.49
CA SER A 96 -15.85 23.34 7.20
C SER A 96 -14.88 22.16 7.25
N LEU A 97 -15.07 21.21 6.34
CA LEU A 97 -14.10 20.18 6.01
C LEU A 97 -13.26 20.68 4.83
N VAL A 98 -12.00 21.01 5.08
CA VAL A 98 -11.09 21.48 4.04
C VAL A 98 -10.26 20.30 3.54
N VAL A 99 -10.21 20.12 2.23
CA VAL A 99 -9.53 18.99 1.56
C VAL A 99 -8.62 19.47 0.43
N GLY A 100 -7.46 18.79 0.29
CA GLY A 100 -6.56 18.89 -0.85
C GLY A 100 -6.48 17.55 -1.58
N TYR A 101 -5.90 17.53 -2.76
CA TYR A 101 -5.67 16.33 -3.55
C TYR A 101 -4.20 16.24 -3.95
N ALA A 102 -3.48 15.20 -3.49
CA ALA A 102 -2.02 15.09 -3.63
C ALA A 102 -1.29 16.36 -3.12
N PHE A 103 -1.69 16.87 -1.98
CA PHE A 103 -1.40 18.19 -1.43
C PHE A 103 0.08 18.43 -1.05
N GLN A 104 0.99 17.59 -1.51
CA GLN A 104 2.44 17.71 -1.23
C GLN A 104 3.06 18.90 -1.96
N TYR A 105 2.64 19.18 -3.20
CA TYR A 105 3.11 20.33 -3.97
C TYR A 105 2.76 21.62 -3.24
N ASP A 106 1.46 21.84 -2.99
CA ASP A 106 0.98 23.05 -2.30
C ASP A 106 1.62 23.22 -0.94
N LEU A 107 1.65 22.14 -0.14
CA LEU A 107 2.26 22.18 1.19
C LEU A 107 3.74 22.56 1.15
N THR A 108 4.48 22.08 0.16
CA THR A 108 5.89 22.45 -0.03
C THR A 108 6.05 23.93 -0.32
N LYS A 109 5.19 24.47 -1.18
CA LYS A 109 5.20 25.89 -1.57
C LYS A 109 4.67 26.80 -0.45
N ILE A 110 3.60 26.39 0.22
CA ILE A 110 3.04 27.10 1.39
C ILE A 110 4.06 27.24 2.50
N LEU A 111 4.91 26.24 2.73
CA LEU A 111 5.85 26.22 3.86
C LEU A 111 7.28 26.66 3.49
N LYS A 112 7.49 27.25 2.31
CA LYS A 112 8.83 27.56 1.77
C LYS A 112 9.70 28.46 2.67
N ASP A 113 9.10 29.39 3.41
CA ASP A 113 9.81 30.37 4.23
C ASP A 113 10.04 29.91 5.68
N LEU A 114 9.63 28.68 6.03
CA LEU A 114 9.96 28.13 7.35
C LEU A 114 11.50 27.92 7.46
N PRO A 115 12.09 28.24 8.62
CA PRO A 115 13.46 27.82 8.91
C PRO A 115 13.62 26.30 8.78
N ASP A 116 14.76 25.86 8.28
CA ASP A 116 15.03 24.45 7.98
C ASP A 116 14.82 23.53 9.17
N ASP A 117 15.18 23.96 10.39
CA ASP A 117 14.95 23.17 11.61
C ASP A 117 13.48 22.95 11.89
N LEU A 118 12.66 23.99 11.74
CA LEU A 118 11.22 23.90 11.96
C LEU A 118 10.55 23.05 10.87
N LEU A 119 11.00 23.21 9.62
CA LEU A 119 10.50 22.42 8.52
C LEU A 119 10.85 20.94 8.70
N TYR A 120 12.12 20.65 9.07
CA TYR A 120 12.57 19.29 9.38
C TYR A 120 11.76 18.68 10.51
N ASP A 121 11.57 19.39 11.63
CA ASP A 121 10.75 18.91 12.75
C ASP A 121 9.29 18.71 12.39
N LEU A 122 8.73 19.50 11.47
CA LEU A 122 7.35 19.35 11.02
C LEU A 122 7.13 18.04 10.27
N PHE A 123 8.05 17.66 9.39
CA PHE A 123 7.97 16.44 8.57
C PHE A 123 8.53 15.17 9.26
N HIS A 124 9.31 15.33 10.34
CA HIS A 124 9.83 14.22 11.16
C HIS A 124 9.10 14.16 12.49
N GLU A 125 7.86 13.71 12.47
CA GLU A 125 6.95 13.72 13.62
C GLU A 125 7.54 13.05 14.86
N LYS A 126 8.35 11.99 14.73
CA LYS A 126 8.99 11.29 15.85
C LYS A 126 9.89 12.21 16.69
N ARG A 127 10.50 13.24 16.10
CA ARG A 127 11.30 14.24 16.85
C ARG A 127 10.45 15.12 17.77
N ARG A 128 9.18 15.27 17.44
CA ARG A 128 8.20 16.06 18.21
C ARG A 128 7.37 15.20 19.15
N ALA A 129 7.64 13.87 19.17
CA ALA A 129 6.88 12.93 19.98
C ALA A 129 7.10 13.13 21.47
N PHE A 130 6.02 13.05 22.23
CA PHE A 130 6.05 13.01 23.71
C PHE A 130 4.91 12.12 24.21
N LYS A 131 5.06 11.59 25.40
CA LYS A 131 4.03 10.75 26.02
C LYS A 131 3.19 11.58 26.97
N MET A 132 1.87 11.55 26.81
CA MET A 132 0.90 12.13 27.73
C MET A 132 -0.20 11.09 28.03
N GLN A 133 -0.42 10.78 29.30
CA GLN A 133 -1.38 9.75 29.74
C GLN A 133 -1.19 8.39 29.03
N GLY A 134 0.07 7.98 28.84
CA GLY A 134 0.40 6.72 28.14
C GLY A 134 0.19 6.72 26.63
N ARG A 135 -0.17 7.85 26.03
CA ARG A 135 -0.34 8.00 24.58
C ARG A 135 0.76 8.87 24.00
N GLU A 136 1.29 8.45 22.86
CA GLU A 136 2.21 9.27 22.08
C GLU A 136 1.42 10.43 21.47
N GLN A 137 1.96 11.62 21.61
CA GLN A 137 1.45 12.85 21.01
C GLN A 137 2.61 13.59 20.35
N PHE A 138 2.30 14.52 19.46
CA PHE A 138 3.29 15.26 18.70
C PHE A 138 3.12 16.75 18.99
N LYS A 139 4.19 17.38 19.49
CA LYS A 139 4.20 18.83 19.73
C LYS A 139 4.07 19.56 18.39
N PRO A 140 3.18 20.54 18.24
CA PRO A 140 3.19 21.42 17.08
C PRO A 140 4.46 22.27 17.07
N ILE A 141 4.84 22.77 15.89
CA ILE A 141 5.84 23.83 15.78
C ILE A 141 5.16 25.20 15.89
N HIS A 142 5.93 26.21 16.32
CA HIS A 142 5.47 27.59 16.39
C HIS A 142 6.32 28.49 15.49
N TRP A 143 5.65 29.28 14.65
CA TRP A 143 6.32 30.20 13.74
C TRP A 143 5.47 31.47 13.54
N ARG A 144 6.02 32.65 13.84
CA ARG A 144 5.37 33.97 13.66
C ARG A 144 3.91 34.03 14.14
N GLY A 145 3.61 33.48 15.32
CA GLY A 145 2.26 33.46 15.90
C GLY A 145 1.35 32.32 15.39
N PHE A 146 1.77 31.58 14.40
CA PHE A 146 1.08 30.36 13.97
C PHE A 146 1.58 29.15 14.74
N LYS A 147 0.66 28.20 14.93
CA LYS A 147 0.90 26.87 15.44
C LYS A 147 0.60 25.86 14.34
N LEU A 148 1.63 25.15 13.89
CA LEU A 148 1.57 24.23 12.76
C LEU A 148 1.74 22.79 13.24
N ASN A 149 0.94 21.90 12.72
CA ASN A 149 1.06 20.47 12.99
C ASN A 149 0.80 19.67 11.72
N MET A 150 1.69 18.75 11.42
CA MET A 150 1.53 17.80 10.33
C MET A 150 1.61 16.39 10.88
N LEU A 151 0.62 15.58 10.57
CA LEU A 151 0.54 14.18 10.92
C LEU A 151 0.09 13.40 9.69
N ASN A 152 1.01 12.69 9.09
CA ASN A 152 0.76 11.97 7.85
C ASN A 152 0.20 12.94 6.77
N ARG A 153 -1.05 12.76 6.31
CA ARG A 153 -1.72 13.58 5.28
C ARG A 153 -2.71 14.59 5.87
N LYS A 154 -2.45 15.05 7.03
CA LYS A 154 -3.27 16.01 7.75
C LYS A 154 -2.40 17.18 8.18
N PHE A 155 -2.63 18.33 7.58
CA PHE A 155 -1.99 19.58 7.95
C PHE A 155 -2.96 20.46 8.75
N THR A 156 -2.51 20.93 9.89
CA THR A 156 -3.32 21.82 10.75
C THR A 156 -2.56 23.10 11.00
N VAL A 157 -3.18 24.24 10.71
CA VAL A 157 -2.73 25.56 11.05
C VAL A 157 -3.67 26.17 12.09
N SER A 158 -3.10 26.84 13.10
CA SER A 158 -3.87 27.52 14.15
C SER A 158 -3.19 28.82 14.52
N ARG A 159 -4.00 29.81 14.95
CA ARG A 159 -3.51 31.07 15.51
C ARG A 159 -4.44 31.49 16.67
N GLN A 160 -3.86 32.04 17.71
CA GLN A 160 -4.62 32.61 18.83
C GLN A 160 -5.23 33.95 18.40
N GLY A 161 -6.49 34.17 18.68
CA GLY A 161 -7.15 35.44 18.41
C GLY A 161 -6.54 36.57 19.21
N MET A 162 -6.36 37.76 18.59
CA MET A 162 -5.69 38.90 19.22
C MET A 162 -6.38 39.38 20.50
N HIS A 163 -7.70 39.18 20.61
CA HIS A 163 -8.51 39.66 21.75
C HIS A 163 -9.23 38.53 22.49
N SER A 164 -8.86 37.29 22.29
CA SER A 164 -9.51 36.16 22.94
C SER A 164 -8.50 35.01 23.18
N ASN A 165 -8.74 34.25 24.28
CA ASN A 165 -8.00 33.01 24.52
C ASN A 165 -8.42 31.85 23.60
N THR A 166 -9.24 32.12 22.56
CA THR A 166 -9.71 31.12 21.61
C THR A 166 -8.73 30.95 20.47
N TRP A 167 -8.47 29.70 20.08
CA TRP A 167 -7.65 29.35 18.94
C TRP A 167 -8.54 29.19 17.71
N GLN A 168 -8.25 29.94 16.66
CA GLN A 168 -8.76 29.65 15.33
C GLN A 168 -7.91 28.55 14.72
N SER A 169 -8.53 27.54 14.14
CA SER A 169 -7.83 26.37 13.60
C SER A 169 -8.52 25.84 12.35
N VAL A 170 -7.74 25.61 11.32
CA VAL A 170 -8.15 24.94 10.09
C VAL A 170 -7.30 23.70 9.89
N THR A 171 -7.95 22.61 9.48
CA THR A 171 -7.28 21.36 9.17
C THR A 171 -7.57 21.01 7.72
N ILE A 172 -6.53 20.85 6.93
CA ILE A 172 -6.57 20.38 5.54
C ILE A 172 -6.27 18.88 5.53
N TRP A 173 -7.12 18.12 4.88
CA TRP A 173 -6.96 16.69 4.68
C TRP A 173 -6.61 16.40 3.23
N ASP A 174 -5.52 15.71 2.98
CA ASP A 174 -5.21 15.19 1.65
C ASP A 174 -5.99 13.90 1.41
N ILE A 175 -6.98 13.95 0.51
CA ILE A 175 -7.89 12.83 0.24
C ILE A 175 -7.43 11.92 -0.90
N PHE A 176 -6.29 12.18 -1.51
CA PHE A 176 -5.71 11.40 -2.61
C PHE A 176 -5.76 9.87 -2.36
N ARG A 177 -5.44 9.42 -1.15
CA ARG A 177 -5.38 7.97 -0.82
C ARG A 177 -6.73 7.23 -0.87
N PHE A 178 -7.85 7.92 -1.03
CA PHE A 178 -9.10 7.23 -1.32
C PHE A 178 -9.22 6.84 -2.79
N PHE A 179 -8.57 7.58 -3.68
CA PHE A 179 -8.72 7.48 -5.13
C PHE A 179 -7.49 6.81 -5.79
N GLN A 180 -6.28 7.12 -5.31
CA GLN A 180 -5.00 6.56 -5.77
C GLN A 180 -4.79 6.67 -7.29
N GLY A 181 -5.21 7.77 -7.89
CA GLY A 181 -5.16 8.02 -9.32
C GLY A 181 -5.15 9.51 -9.63
N LYS A 182 -5.01 9.87 -10.91
CA LYS A 182 -5.09 11.26 -11.34
C LYS A 182 -6.41 11.89 -10.91
N PHE A 183 -6.38 13.18 -10.56
CA PHE A 183 -7.58 13.90 -10.15
C PHE A 183 -8.70 13.82 -11.20
N THR A 184 -8.37 14.03 -12.48
CA THR A 184 -9.32 13.92 -13.59
C THR A 184 -9.91 12.51 -13.73
N ALA A 185 -9.13 11.47 -13.50
CA ALA A 185 -9.64 10.10 -13.49
C ALA A 185 -10.58 9.85 -12.30
N ALA A 186 -10.27 10.41 -11.11
CA ALA A 186 -11.15 10.32 -9.96
C ALA A 186 -12.50 11.04 -10.22
N LEU A 187 -12.47 12.22 -10.87
CA LEU A 187 -13.70 12.94 -11.27
C LEU A 187 -14.57 12.10 -12.22
N SER A 188 -13.95 11.45 -13.21
CA SER A 188 -14.62 10.57 -14.15
C SER A 188 -15.18 9.32 -13.48
N ASP A 189 -14.37 8.60 -12.71
CA ASP A 189 -14.75 7.35 -12.03
C ASP A 189 -15.92 7.57 -11.02
N TRP A 190 -15.99 8.76 -10.44
CA TRP A 190 -17.02 9.16 -9.48
C TRP A 190 -18.16 9.98 -10.10
N LYS A 191 -18.10 10.24 -11.40
CA LYS A 191 -19.12 11.01 -12.15
C LYS A 191 -19.46 12.35 -11.50
N VAL A 192 -18.42 13.09 -11.10
CA VAL A 192 -18.56 14.35 -10.32
C VAL A 192 -19.02 15.49 -11.20
N CYS A 193 -18.59 15.53 -12.46
CA CYS A 193 -18.90 16.56 -13.44
C CYS A 193 -18.91 15.98 -14.85
N ASP A 194 -19.37 16.79 -15.81
CA ASP A 194 -19.45 16.42 -17.22
C ASP A 194 -18.06 16.22 -17.84
N GLN A 195 -17.99 15.37 -18.87
CA GLN A 195 -16.74 15.06 -19.56
C GLN A 195 -16.04 16.29 -20.13
N SER A 196 -16.82 17.28 -20.62
CA SER A 196 -16.29 18.55 -21.15
C SER A 196 -15.47 19.34 -20.10
N VAL A 197 -15.89 19.30 -18.83
CA VAL A 197 -15.14 19.93 -17.72
C VAL A 197 -13.84 19.18 -17.48
N ILE A 198 -13.88 17.85 -17.52
CA ILE A 198 -12.68 17.00 -17.35
C ILE A 198 -11.70 17.25 -18.49
N ASP A 199 -12.18 17.29 -19.73
CA ASP A 199 -11.34 17.54 -20.91
C ASP A 199 -10.68 18.93 -20.85
N GLY A 200 -11.40 19.95 -20.40
CA GLY A 200 -10.85 21.27 -20.14
C GLY A 200 -9.71 21.25 -19.09
N MET A 201 -9.92 20.49 -18.00
CA MET A 201 -8.87 20.31 -16.98
C MET A 201 -7.66 19.55 -17.50
N VAL A 202 -7.85 18.51 -18.31
CA VAL A 202 -6.73 17.75 -18.94
C VAL A 202 -5.91 18.69 -19.81
N LYS A 203 -6.58 19.51 -20.66
CA LYS A 203 -5.90 20.49 -21.52
C LYS A 203 -5.03 21.46 -20.70
N MET A 204 -5.57 22.01 -19.61
CA MET A 204 -4.82 22.93 -18.74
C MET A 204 -3.65 22.22 -18.04
N LYS A 205 -3.84 20.98 -17.58
CA LYS A 205 -2.76 20.17 -16.98
C LYS A 205 -1.61 19.89 -17.93
N ASP A 206 -1.90 19.63 -19.18
CA ASP A 206 -0.85 19.41 -20.21
C ASP A 206 -0.06 20.72 -20.49
N GLN A 207 -0.66 21.89 -20.24
CA GLN A 207 -0.06 23.20 -20.40
C GLN A 207 0.61 23.77 -19.13
N ARG A 208 0.63 23.04 -18.01
CA ARG A 208 1.18 23.55 -16.73
C ARG A 208 2.63 24.07 -16.84
N GLY A 209 3.43 23.51 -17.71
CA GLY A 209 4.78 23.98 -17.96
C GLY A 209 4.86 25.33 -18.70
N GLU A 210 3.76 25.89 -19.13
CA GLU A 210 3.62 27.09 -19.96
C GLU A 210 2.62 28.10 -19.40
N PHE A 211 2.25 27.98 -18.11
CA PHE A 211 1.31 28.91 -17.45
C PHE A 211 1.76 30.37 -17.48
N ASP A 212 3.06 30.61 -17.59
CA ASP A 212 3.65 31.93 -17.84
C ASP A 212 3.28 32.52 -19.21
N LYS A 213 2.86 31.68 -20.16
CA LYS A 213 2.44 32.11 -21.51
C LYS A 213 0.91 32.27 -21.65
N LEU A 214 0.14 31.79 -20.67
CA LEU A 214 -1.32 31.89 -20.69
C LEU A 214 -1.82 33.15 -19.98
N PRO A 215 -3.03 33.66 -20.37
CA PRO A 215 -3.69 34.72 -19.62
C PRO A 215 -3.87 34.29 -18.16
N TRP A 216 -3.36 35.06 -17.21
CA TRP A 216 -3.41 34.69 -15.79
C TRP A 216 -4.85 34.52 -15.26
N ALA A 217 -5.80 35.23 -15.84
CA ALA A 217 -7.24 35.08 -15.52
C ALA A 217 -7.75 33.67 -15.84
N GLU A 218 -7.24 33.04 -16.92
CA GLU A 218 -7.58 31.65 -17.30
C GLU A 218 -7.01 30.64 -16.29
N VAL A 219 -5.74 30.79 -15.91
CA VAL A 219 -5.08 29.95 -14.90
C VAL A 219 -5.81 30.04 -13.55
N LYS A 220 -6.16 31.27 -13.12
CA LYS A 220 -6.97 31.47 -11.89
C LYS A 220 -8.35 30.84 -11.97
N GLY A 221 -9.02 30.96 -13.11
CA GLY A 221 -10.32 30.33 -13.36
C GLY A 221 -10.24 28.80 -13.28
N TYR A 222 -9.20 28.24 -13.89
CA TYR A 222 -8.91 26.83 -13.83
C TYR A 222 -8.68 26.33 -12.39
N CYS A 223 -7.79 26.97 -11.61
CA CYS A 223 -7.52 26.62 -10.23
C CYS A 223 -8.79 26.67 -9.34
N LYS A 224 -9.60 27.72 -9.47
CA LYS A 224 -10.90 27.82 -8.77
C LYS A 224 -11.86 26.69 -9.18
N GLY A 225 -11.86 26.32 -10.47
CA GLY A 225 -12.62 25.19 -10.99
C GLY A 225 -12.16 23.86 -10.38
N GLU A 226 -10.85 23.64 -10.24
CA GLU A 226 -10.32 22.44 -9.56
C GLU A 226 -10.78 22.40 -8.09
N CYS A 227 -10.70 23.51 -7.35
CA CYS A 227 -11.18 23.58 -5.96
C CYS A 227 -12.67 23.20 -5.83
N LEU A 228 -13.53 23.71 -6.71
CA LEU A 228 -14.96 23.36 -6.77
C LEU A 228 -15.16 21.85 -7.00
N GLN A 229 -14.50 21.30 -8.02
CA GLN A 229 -14.66 19.88 -8.34
C GLN A 229 -14.06 18.98 -7.25
N LEU A 230 -13.00 19.40 -6.58
CA LEU A 230 -12.44 18.72 -5.43
C LEU A 230 -13.40 18.66 -4.24
N ALA A 231 -14.08 19.79 -3.96
CA ALA A 231 -15.11 19.83 -2.92
C ALA A 231 -16.28 18.88 -3.26
N ARG A 232 -16.74 18.86 -4.50
CA ARG A 232 -17.80 17.96 -5.01
C ARG A 232 -17.36 16.49 -4.96
N LEU A 233 -16.12 16.16 -5.33
CA LEU A 233 -15.56 14.81 -5.23
C LEU A 233 -15.56 14.32 -3.78
N CYS A 234 -15.13 15.17 -2.85
CA CYS A 234 -15.18 14.85 -1.43
C CYS A 234 -16.60 14.68 -0.90
N ARG A 235 -17.55 15.48 -1.38
CA ARG A 235 -18.98 15.33 -1.06
C ARG A 235 -19.50 13.98 -1.56
N SER A 236 -19.22 13.61 -2.80
CA SER A 236 -19.59 12.29 -3.35
C SER A 236 -18.99 11.14 -2.55
N LEU A 237 -17.73 11.28 -2.10
CA LEU A 237 -17.08 10.33 -1.21
C LEU A 237 -17.82 10.16 0.13
N ILE A 238 -18.21 11.27 0.75
CA ILE A 238 -18.96 11.27 2.02
C ILE A 238 -20.32 10.61 1.86
N ASP A 239 -21.06 10.98 0.80
CA ASP A 239 -22.39 10.47 0.56
C ASP A 239 -22.39 8.97 0.22
N ALA A 240 -21.41 8.51 -0.55
CA ALA A 240 -21.20 7.09 -0.82
C ALA A 240 -20.87 6.29 0.47
N HIS A 241 -20.06 6.86 1.37
CA HIS A 241 -19.78 6.25 2.67
C HIS A 241 -21.04 6.17 3.54
N LYS A 242 -21.85 7.24 3.56
CA LYS A 242 -23.13 7.27 4.26
C LYS A 242 -24.08 6.21 3.70
N ALA A 243 -24.20 6.11 2.38
CA ALA A 243 -25.01 5.10 1.70
C ALA A 243 -24.54 3.65 1.97
N ALA A 244 -23.23 3.46 2.26
CA ALA A 244 -22.67 2.17 2.66
C ALA A 244 -22.80 1.91 4.19
N GLY A 245 -23.34 2.84 4.98
CA GLY A 245 -23.38 2.73 6.45
C GLY A 245 -22.00 2.80 7.10
N LEU A 246 -21.04 3.50 6.47
CA LEU A 246 -19.64 3.61 6.87
C LEU A 246 -19.23 5.09 7.04
N GLU A 247 -19.89 5.82 7.91
CA GLU A 247 -19.62 7.25 8.11
C GLU A 247 -18.19 7.53 8.55
N LEU A 248 -17.46 8.32 7.74
CA LEU A 248 -16.07 8.67 8.00
C LEU A 248 -15.93 9.60 9.22
N THR A 249 -14.96 9.30 10.07
CA THR A 249 -14.53 10.15 11.19
C THR A 249 -13.15 10.78 10.95
N SER A 250 -12.45 10.35 9.89
CA SER A 250 -11.15 10.87 9.48
C SER A 250 -10.93 10.62 7.98
N TYR A 251 -10.06 11.40 7.35
CA TYR A 251 -9.88 11.42 5.90
C TYR A 251 -8.46 11.08 5.48
N TYR A 252 -7.82 10.11 6.14
CA TYR A 252 -6.46 9.65 5.79
C TYR A 252 -6.39 8.77 4.53
N GLY A 253 -7.52 8.29 4.02
CA GLY A 253 -7.60 7.39 2.87
C GLY A 253 -8.38 6.11 3.18
N ALA A 254 -8.25 5.13 2.31
CA ALA A 254 -8.98 3.85 2.37
C ALA A 254 -8.89 3.12 3.73
N GLY A 255 -7.78 3.29 4.45
CA GLY A 255 -7.64 2.80 5.82
C GLY A 255 -8.64 3.42 6.81
N SER A 256 -9.13 4.64 6.58
CA SER A 256 -10.20 5.24 7.39
C SER A 256 -11.52 4.51 7.18
N THR A 257 -11.83 4.15 5.93
CA THR A 257 -13.01 3.31 5.58
C THR A 257 -12.97 1.97 6.30
N ALA A 258 -11.83 1.26 6.23
CA ALA A 258 -11.64 0.00 6.93
C ALA A 258 -11.74 0.16 8.45
N SER A 259 -11.25 1.26 9.02
CA SER A 259 -11.37 1.52 10.47
C SER A 259 -12.81 1.67 10.93
N VAL A 260 -13.65 2.35 10.14
CA VAL A 260 -15.09 2.48 10.45
C VAL A 260 -15.77 1.12 10.33
N PHE A 261 -15.47 0.36 9.29
CA PHE A 261 -15.98 -1.00 9.13
C PHE A 261 -15.59 -1.91 10.30
N LEU A 262 -14.30 -2.00 10.63
CA LEU A 262 -13.79 -2.83 11.73
C LEU A 262 -14.36 -2.42 13.10
N LYS A 263 -14.62 -1.12 13.30
CA LYS A 263 -15.30 -0.64 14.50
C LYS A 263 -16.76 -1.10 14.53
N ARG A 264 -17.47 -1.04 13.40
CA ARG A 264 -18.86 -1.49 13.28
C ARG A 264 -19.03 -2.96 13.66
N ILE A 265 -18.13 -3.81 13.17
CA ILE A 265 -18.17 -5.27 13.44
C ILE A 265 -17.47 -5.67 14.75
N GLY A 266 -17.03 -4.72 15.59
CA GLY A 266 -16.49 -5.01 16.94
C GLY A 266 -15.16 -5.77 16.95
N ILE A 267 -14.31 -5.60 15.94
CA ILE A 267 -13.06 -6.40 15.77
C ILE A 267 -12.03 -6.16 16.89
N ALA A 268 -12.02 -4.97 17.49
CA ALA A 268 -11.03 -4.66 18.52
C ALA A 268 -11.03 -5.66 19.69
N ASP A 269 -12.22 -6.17 20.05
CA ASP A 269 -12.41 -7.10 21.16
C ASP A 269 -12.16 -8.57 20.76
N LYS A 270 -12.03 -8.86 19.47
CA LYS A 270 -11.85 -10.22 18.93
C LYS A 270 -10.38 -10.61 18.71
N ARG A 271 -9.43 -9.69 18.96
CA ARG A 271 -7.99 -9.90 18.71
C ARG A 271 -7.32 -10.86 19.68
N GLY A 272 -7.88 -11.05 20.87
CA GLY A 272 -7.30 -11.89 21.92
C GLY A 272 -5.90 -11.43 22.35
N THR A 273 -5.23 -12.30 23.10
CA THR A 273 -3.85 -12.11 23.55
C THR A 273 -3.01 -13.31 23.15
N ALA A 274 -1.90 -13.08 22.46
CA ALA A 274 -0.94 -14.12 22.14
C ALA A 274 0.17 -14.19 23.22
N PRO A 275 0.78 -15.36 23.43
CA PRO A 275 1.97 -15.51 24.28
C PRO A 275 3.09 -14.53 23.85
N ALA A 276 3.77 -13.92 24.82
CA ALA A 276 4.84 -12.97 24.53
C ALA A 276 5.96 -13.59 23.68
N ALA A 277 6.23 -14.90 23.86
CA ALA A 277 7.19 -15.64 23.08
C ALA A 277 6.88 -15.73 21.58
N MET A 278 5.63 -15.51 21.16
CA MET A 278 5.24 -15.51 19.75
C MET A 278 5.58 -14.21 19.02
N ARG A 279 5.98 -13.15 19.71
CA ARG A 279 6.17 -11.83 19.07
C ARG A 279 7.17 -11.88 17.92
N ILE A 280 8.37 -12.43 18.16
CA ILE A 280 9.41 -12.58 17.14
C ILE A 280 8.99 -13.59 16.05
N PRO A 281 8.55 -14.81 16.37
CA PRO A 281 8.04 -15.75 15.38
C PRO A 281 6.96 -15.16 14.46
N VAL A 282 6.00 -14.41 15.01
CA VAL A 282 4.95 -13.73 14.22
C VAL A 282 5.53 -12.70 13.27
N ALA A 283 6.49 -11.89 13.74
CA ALA A 283 7.16 -10.90 12.90
C ALA A 283 7.99 -11.56 11.80
N CYS A 284 8.71 -12.64 12.10
CA CYS A 284 9.47 -13.42 11.12
C CYS A 284 8.60 -14.14 10.07
N ALA A 285 7.34 -14.46 10.41
CA ALA A 285 6.38 -15.07 9.50
C ALA A 285 5.59 -14.05 8.67
N PHE A 286 5.81 -12.75 8.89
CA PHE A 286 5.07 -11.70 8.22
C PHE A 286 5.74 -11.30 6.90
N PHE A 287 5.09 -11.63 5.80
CA PHE A 287 5.50 -11.28 4.44
C PHE A 287 4.29 -10.83 3.64
N GLY A 288 4.51 -9.96 2.65
CA GLY A 288 3.49 -9.54 1.70
C GLY A 288 3.08 -10.60 0.69
N GLY A 289 2.51 -10.17 -0.44
CA GLY A 289 2.17 -11.04 -1.56
C GLY A 289 3.40 -11.60 -2.27
N ARG A 290 3.21 -12.67 -3.05
CA ARG A 290 4.28 -13.31 -3.82
C ARG A 290 4.46 -12.62 -5.17
N PHE A 291 5.67 -12.15 -5.44
CA PHE A 291 6.11 -11.69 -6.76
C PHE A 291 7.35 -12.44 -7.18
N GLU A 292 7.23 -13.25 -8.23
CA GLU A 292 8.35 -14.07 -8.68
C GLU A 292 8.16 -14.47 -10.14
N ASN A 293 9.20 -14.28 -10.96
CA ASN A 293 9.24 -14.74 -12.34
C ASN A 293 10.11 -16.00 -12.48
N SER A 294 9.68 -16.95 -13.29
CA SER A 294 10.57 -18.03 -13.72
C SER A 294 11.41 -17.64 -14.93
N VAL A 295 10.95 -16.68 -15.71
CA VAL A 295 11.50 -16.34 -17.02
C VAL A 295 11.33 -14.84 -17.29
N ILE A 296 12.25 -14.26 -18.06
CA ILE A 296 12.16 -12.92 -18.64
C ILE A 296 12.26 -12.99 -20.16
N GLY A 297 11.81 -11.93 -20.84
CA GLY A 297 11.80 -11.83 -22.31
C GLY A 297 10.46 -12.22 -22.92
N ARG A 298 10.50 -12.59 -24.22
CA ARG A 298 9.32 -12.88 -25.02
C ARG A 298 8.82 -14.31 -24.80
N ILE A 299 7.59 -14.44 -24.33
CA ILE A 299 6.89 -15.71 -24.17
C ILE A 299 5.78 -15.73 -25.21
N LYS A 300 5.98 -16.48 -26.30
CA LYS A 300 5.03 -16.63 -27.44
C LYS A 300 3.92 -17.62 -27.12
N GLY A 301 2.79 -17.46 -27.83
CA GLY A 301 1.63 -18.34 -27.77
C GLY A 301 0.72 -18.00 -26.61
N PRO A 302 -0.40 -18.67 -26.45
CA PRO A 302 -1.36 -18.27 -25.41
C PRO A 302 -0.76 -18.38 -24.03
N VAL A 303 -0.93 -17.31 -23.24
CA VAL A 303 -0.58 -17.25 -21.82
C VAL A 303 -1.87 -17.09 -21.03
N TYR A 304 -2.07 -18.00 -20.10
CA TYR A 304 -3.24 -18.02 -19.22
C TYR A 304 -2.91 -17.23 -17.96
N ASN A 305 -3.62 -16.12 -17.76
CA ASN A 305 -3.54 -15.29 -16.56
C ASN A 305 -4.75 -15.60 -15.69
N ALA A 306 -4.53 -16.20 -14.54
CA ALA A 306 -5.55 -16.50 -13.56
C ALA A 306 -5.36 -15.65 -12.30
N ASP A 307 -6.38 -14.87 -11.93
CA ASP A 307 -6.40 -14.02 -10.76
C ASP A 307 -7.42 -14.54 -9.72
N ILE A 308 -7.09 -14.46 -8.43
CA ILE A 308 -8.03 -14.81 -7.36
C ILE A 308 -8.99 -13.65 -7.12
N SER A 309 -10.27 -13.91 -7.26
CA SER A 309 -11.33 -12.91 -7.04
C SER A 309 -11.35 -12.41 -5.59
N SER A 310 -10.89 -11.17 -5.38
CA SER A 310 -10.79 -10.55 -4.05
C SER A 310 -10.01 -11.42 -3.04
N ALA A 311 -8.78 -11.80 -3.37
CA ALA A 311 -7.94 -12.71 -2.62
C ALA A 311 -7.83 -12.38 -1.11
N TYR A 312 -7.48 -11.14 -0.75
CA TYR A 312 -7.37 -10.74 0.65
C TYR A 312 -8.70 -10.75 1.39
N PRO A 313 -9.80 -10.18 0.87
CA PRO A 313 -11.13 -10.34 1.46
C PRO A 313 -11.55 -11.80 1.68
N TYR A 314 -11.21 -12.69 0.76
CA TYR A 314 -11.46 -14.13 0.93
C TYR A 314 -10.72 -14.70 2.15
N GLN A 315 -9.43 -14.40 2.30
CA GLN A 315 -8.67 -14.85 3.46
C GLN A 315 -9.16 -14.20 4.76
N ILE A 316 -9.56 -12.92 4.71
CA ILE A 316 -10.11 -12.20 5.86
C ILE A 316 -11.41 -12.87 6.34
N TYR A 317 -12.30 -13.27 5.44
CA TYR A 317 -13.55 -13.96 5.78
C TYR A 317 -13.32 -15.22 6.63
N HIS A 318 -12.21 -15.93 6.37
CA HIS A 318 -11.87 -17.18 7.07
C HIS A 318 -11.09 -16.99 8.38
N LEU A 319 -10.75 -15.77 8.76
CA LEU A 319 -9.99 -15.51 9.99
C LEU A 319 -10.82 -15.88 11.24
N PRO A 320 -10.23 -16.62 12.19
CA PRO A 320 -10.91 -17.00 13.42
C PRO A 320 -10.92 -15.87 14.45
N CYS A 321 -11.78 -16.00 15.44
CA CYS A 321 -11.71 -15.24 16.67
C CYS A 321 -10.46 -15.63 17.46
N LEU A 322 -9.69 -14.64 17.93
CA LEU A 322 -8.50 -14.86 18.75
C LEU A 322 -8.75 -14.61 20.24
N GLU A 323 -9.93 -14.12 20.61
CA GLU A 323 -10.32 -13.88 22.00
C GLU A 323 -10.69 -15.18 22.73
N HIS A 324 -11.46 -16.04 22.06
CA HIS A 324 -12.04 -17.25 22.65
C HIS A 324 -11.27 -18.49 22.17
N GLY A 325 -10.02 -18.62 22.58
CA GLY A 325 -9.21 -19.78 22.25
C GLY A 325 -7.91 -19.79 23.05
N LYS A 326 -7.10 -20.82 22.83
CA LYS A 326 -5.85 -21.03 23.54
C LYS A 326 -4.72 -21.35 22.58
N TRP A 327 -3.55 -20.80 22.86
CA TRP A 327 -2.29 -21.12 22.22
C TRP A 327 -1.56 -22.18 23.05
N SER A 328 -1.04 -23.21 22.40
CA SER A 328 -0.14 -24.21 22.95
C SER A 328 1.13 -24.30 22.12
N TYR A 329 2.26 -24.58 22.77
CA TYR A 329 3.55 -24.80 22.11
C TYR A 329 3.78 -26.30 21.94
N ALA A 330 4.25 -26.70 20.77
CA ALA A 330 4.59 -28.10 20.45
C ALA A 330 5.97 -28.19 19.80
N LYS A 331 6.79 -29.14 20.25
CA LYS A 331 8.04 -29.54 19.58
C LYS A 331 7.76 -30.69 18.63
N ASN A 332 8.36 -30.63 17.43
CA ASN A 332 8.21 -31.63 16.37
C ASN A 332 6.74 -32.03 16.13
N PRO A 333 5.84 -31.06 15.92
CA PRO A 333 4.41 -31.37 15.77
C PRO A 333 4.19 -32.19 14.48
N THR A 334 3.28 -33.14 14.59
CA THR A 334 2.84 -33.93 13.43
C THR A 334 1.98 -33.09 12.49
N THR A 335 1.93 -33.47 11.22
CA THR A 335 1.01 -32.85 10.25
C THR A 335 -0.45 -32.96 10.70
N SER A 336 -0.82 -34.03 11.40
CA SER A 336 -2.16 -34.21 11.95
C SER A 336 -2.48 -33.18 13.03
N GLU A 337 -1.60 -32.92 13.98
CA GLU A 337 -1.75 -31.88 15.01
C GLU A 337 -1.89 -30.50 14.40
N ILE A 338 -1.03 -30.17 13.41
CA ILE A 338 -1.09 -28.91 12.70
C ILE A 338 -2.45 -28.76 11.97
N ARG A 339 -2.93 -29.80 11.30
CA ARG A 339 -4.24 -29.77 10.61
C ARG A 339 -5.40 -29.55 11.56
N LYS A 340 -5.40 -30.17 12.74
CA LYS A 340 -6.46 -30.03 13.75
C LYS A 340 -6.48 -28.66 14.41
N ALA A 341 -5.36 -27.95 14.49
CA ALA A 341 -5.33 -26.60 15.03
C ALA A 341 -6.14 -25.63 14.16
N THR A 342 -6.79 -24.65 14.76
CA THR A 342 -7.51 -23.58 14.04
C THR A 342 -6.51 -22.72 13.28
N LEU A 343 -5.43 -22.28 13.96
CA LEU A 343 -4.25 -21.64 13.36
C LEU A 343 -3.00 -22.34 13.86
N ALA A 344 -1.94 -22.29 13.08
CA ALA A 344 -0.61 -22.68 13.55
C ALA A 344 0.43 -21.74 12.98
N LEU A 345 1.41 -21.39 13.82
CA LEU A 345 2.64 -20.70 13.45
C LEU A 345 3.78 -21.69 13.60
N ILE A 346 4.41 -22.04 12.49
CA ILE A 346 5.28 -23.22 12.40
C ILE A 346 6.69 -22.78 12.04
N HIS A 347 7.68 -23.21 12.85
CA HIS A 347 9.07 -23.16 12.47
C HIS A 347 9.39 -24.35 11.59
N TRP A 348 9.70 -24.09 10.34
CA TRP A 348 9.98 -25.11 9.34
C TRP A 348 11.47 -25.21 9.04
N ARG A 349 11.88 -26.38 8.60
CA ARG A 349 13.19 -26.64 8.03
C ARG A 349 13.01 -27.28 6.66
N SER A 350 13.75 -26.79 5.67
CA SER A 350 13.73 -27.37 4.34
C SER A 350 14.46 -28.71 4.33
N MET A 351 13.86 -29.66 3.63
CA MET A 351 14.51 -30.88 3.19
C MET A 351 15.23 -30.62 1.85
N PRO A 352 16.06 -31.55 1.35
CA PRO A 352 16.59 -31.46 0.00
C PRO A 352 15.45 -31.27 -1.02
N ALA A 353 15.71 -30.45 -2.05
CA ALA A 353 14.70 -30.17 -3.07
C ALA A 353 14.18 -31.45 -3.72
N GLN A 354 12.85 -31.57 -3.84
CA GLN A 354 12.23 -32.69 -4.53
C GLN A 354 12.54 -32.62 -6.04
N PRO A 355 12.88 -33.76 -6.68
CA PRO A 355 13.07 -33.79 -8.13
C PRO A 355 11.85 -33.27 -8.88
N GLY A 356 12.07 -32.47 -9.93
CA GLY A 356 10.98 -31.91 -10.75
C GLY A 356 10.32 -30.65 -10.22
N ARG A 357 10.61 -30.25 -8.97
CA ARG A 357 10.10 -28.98 -8.39
C ARG A 357 10.99 -27.80 -8.79
N ALA A 358 10.36 -26.68 -9.11
CA ALA A 358 11.03 -25.45 -9.54
C ALA A 358 10.71 -24.24 -8.65
N TRP A 359 9.61 -24.28 -7.90
CA TRP A 359 9.12 -23.18 -7.07
C TRP A 359 9.27 -23.52 -5.60
N GLY A 360 10.05 -22.72 -4.86
CA GLY A 360 10.07 -22.80 -3.39
C GLY A 360 8.74 -22.35 -2.80
N ALA A 361 8.37 -22.92 -1.64
CA ALA A 361 7.08 -22.59 -1.04
C ALA A 361 7.12 -21.29 -0.22
N PHE A 362 8.14 -21.12 0.61
CA PHE A 362 8.11 -20.10 1.67
C PHE A 362 9.02 -18.92 1.37
N PRO A 363 8.58 -17.68 1.71
CA PRO A 363 9.39 -16.49 1.58
C PRO A 363 10.51 -16.47 2.62
N VAL A 364 11.65 -15.95 2.21
CA VAL A 364 12.78 -15.60 3.08
C VAL A 364 13.31 -14.25 2.67
N ARG A 365 13.64 -13.40 3.65
CA ARG A 365 14.17 -12.07 3.43
C ARG A 365 15.69 -12.04 3.50
N ASP A 366 16.31 -11.39 2.52
CA ASP A 366 17.72 -11.03 2.58
C ASP A 366 17.87 -9.70 3.34
N ASN A 367 18.51 -9.75 4.51
CA ASN A 367 18.69 -8.58 5.37
C ASN A 367 19.54 -7.46 4.75
N LYS A 368 20.44 -7.79 3.81
CA LYS A 368 21.30 -6.79 3.18
C LYS A 368 20.58 -6.00 2.08
N SER A 369 19.83 -6.71 1.24
CA SER A 369 19.15 -6.13 0.09
C SER A 369 17.66 -5.87 0.32
N ASN A 370 17.12 -6.30 1.46
CA ASN A 370 15.68 -6.32 1.75
C ASN A 370 14.85 -7.08 0.69
N THR A 371 15.49 -7.95 -0.08
CA THR A 371 14.84 -8.71 -1.15
C THR A 371 14.18 -9.95 -0.58
N ILE A 372 12.95 -10.24 -1.02
CA ILE A 372 12.25 -11.47 -0.68
C ILE A 372 12.51 -12.50 -1.79
N ALA A 373 12.87 -13.72 -1.38
CA ALA A 373 13.09 -14.86 -2.26
C ALA A 373 12.28 -16.07 -1.76
N PHE A 374 12.03 -17.02 -2.66
CA PHE A 374 11.35 -18.28 -2.37
C PHE A 374 12.29 -19.45 -2.73
N PRO A 375 13.26 -19.78 -1.85
CA PRO A 375 14.25 -20.81 -2.13
C PRO A 375 13.65 -22.22 -2.08
N LEU A 376 14.21 -23.12 -2.86
CA LEU A 376 13.77 -24.53 -2.91
C LEU A 376 14.20 -25.34 -1.68
N SER A 377 15.40 -25.07 -1.15
CA SER A 377 15.99 -25.87 -0.05
C SER A 377 17.07 -25.10 0.69
N GLY A 378 17.52 -25.67 1.79
CA GLY A 378 18.74 -25.24 2.52
C GLY A 378 18.49 -24.19 3.59
N LEU A 379 17.24 -23.89 3.94
CA LEU A 379 16.84 -22.84 4.87
C LEU A 379 15.77 -23.33 5.84
N GLY A 380 15.49 -22.52 6.83
CA GLY A 380 14.39 -22.65 7.76
C GLY A 380 13.77 -21.28 8.05
N GLY A 381 12.65 -21.26 8.71
CA GLY A 381 11.98 -20.03 9.06
C GLY A 381 10.59 -20.26 9.65
N TRP A 382 9.83 -19.18 9.82
CA TRP A 382 8.48 -19.23 10.35
C TRP A 382 7.45 -19.00 9.24
N THR A 383 6.36 -19.78 9.26
CA THR A 383 5.23 -19.59 8.36
C THR A 383 3.92 -19.99 9.03
N TRP A 384 2.80 -19.63 8.42
CA TRP A 384 1.47 -19.95 8.91
C TRP A 384 0.94 -21.25 8.33
N LYS A 385 -0.02 -21.85 9.02
CA LYS A 385 -0.59 -23.18 8.79
C LYS A 385 -0.93 -23.47 7.32
N GLU A 386 -1.74 -22.64 6.68
CA GLU A 386 -2.23 -22.92 5.32
C GLU A 386 -1.06 -22.96 4.31
N GLU A 387 -0.13 -22.04 4.40
CA GLU A 387 1.05 -22.01 3.56
C GLU A 387 2.00 -23.19 3.86
N TRP A 388 2.17 -23.54 5.15
CA TRP A 388 2.98 -24.71 5.52
C TRP A 388 2.38 -26.01 4.99
N LEU A 389 1.06 -26.20 5.08
CA LEU A 389 0.39 -27.42 4.58
C LEU A 389 0.60 -27.61 3.07
N GLU A 390 0.49 -26.53 2.29
CA GLU A 390 0.75 -26.57 0.85
C GLU A 390 2.25 -26.77 0.54
N GLY A 391 3.13 -26.09 1.24
CA GLY A 391 4.57 -26.25 1.10
C GLY A 391 5.04 -27.65 1.48
N ASN A 392 4.55 -28.20 2.58
CA ASN A 392 4.86 -29.57 3.00
C ASN A 392 4.35 -30.60 1.98
N ARG A 393 3.18 -30.40 1.43
CA ARG A 393 2.63 -31.27 0.39
C ARG A 393 3.49 -31.29 -0.88
N LEU A 394 4.01 -30.11 -1.27
CA LEU A 394 4.85 -29.97 -2.47
C LEU A 394 6.28 -30.43 -2.26
N HIS A 395 6.87 -30.22 -1.08
CA HIS A 395 8.31 -30.35 -0.83
C HIS A 395 8.70 -31.23 0.35
N GLY A 396 7.74 -31.65 1.19
CA GLY A 396 8.03 -32.48 2.36
C GLY A 396 8.82 -31.76 3.47
N TYR A 397 8.54 -30.47 3.74
CA TYR A 397 9.20 -29.70 4.79
C TYR A 397 8.95 -30.29 6.18
N GLN A 398 9.97 -30.21 7.04
CA GLN A 398 9.88 -30.65 8.43
C GLN A 398 9.43 -29.50 9.33
N ALA A 399 8.49 -29.76 10.25
CA ALA A 399 8.12 -28.86 11.33
C ALA A 399 8.95 -29.18 12.58
N ASN A 400 9.78 -28.23 13.04
CA ASN A 400 10.61 -28.41 14.24
C ASN A 400 9.85 -28.02 15.51
N GLU A 401 9.07 -26.96 15.42
CA GLU A 401 8.24 -26.45 16.52
C GLU A 401 7.05 -25.69 15.96
N ALA A 402 5.99 -25.57 16.75
CA ALA A 402 4.85 -24.77 16.38
C ALA A 402 4.12 -24.19 17.60
N TRP A 403 3.48 -23.05 17.37
CA TRP A 403 2.43 -22.52 18.19
C TRP A 403 1.10 -22.89 17.57
N LEU A 404 0.29 -23.68 18.28
CA LEU A 404 -0.98 -24.19 17.83
C LEU A 404 -2.10 -23.44 18.55
N TYR A 405 -3.05 -22.88 17.78
CA TYR A 405 -4.23 -22.20 18.31
C TYR A 405 -5.46 -23.05 18.10
N HIS A 406 -6.22 -23.24 19.17
CA HIS A 406 -7.53 -23.89 19.12
C HIS A 406 -8.60 -22.91 19.57
N THR A 407 -9.54 -22.61 18.68
CA THR A 407 -10.72 -21.82 19.03
C THR A 407 -11.66 -22.63 19.92
N LEU A 408 -12.30 -21.94 20.86
CA LEU A 408 -13.30 -22.52 21.77
C LEU A 408 -14.69 -21.91 21.53
N CYS A 409 -14.91 -21.26 20.40
CA CYS A 409 -16.17 -20.63 20.03
C CYS A 409 -16.43 -20.74 18.53
N ASP A 410 -17.68 -20.52 18.15
CA ASP A 410 -18.15 -20.47 16.75
C ASP A 410 -18.17 -19.04 16.19
N CYS A 411 -17.47 -18.10 16.85
CA CYS A 411 -17.39 -16.73 16.41
C CYS A 411 -16.72 -16.63 15.03
N ARG A 412 -17.38 -15.97 14.08
CA ARG A 412 -16.85 -15.61 12.78
C ARG A 412 -16.75 -14.09 12.66
N PRO A 413 -15.68 -13.49 13.17
CA PRO A 413 -15.60 -12.03 13.35
C PRO A 413 -15.68 -11.25 12.04
N PHE A 414 -15.31 -11.86 10.92
CA PHE A 414 -15.27 -11.22 9.60
C PHE A 414 -16.34 -11.74 8.62
N LYS A 415 -17.39 -12.40 9.10
CA LYS A 415 -18.46 -12.95 8.23
C LYS A 415 -19.12 -11.91 7.32
N GLU A 416 -19.21 -10.64 7.78
CA GLU A 416 -19.78 -9.53 7.00
C GLU A 416 -18.99 -9.19 5.73
N ILE A 417 -17.76 -9.69 5.55
CA ILE A 417 -16.99 -9.52 4.31
C ILE A 417 -17.73 -10.13 3.11
N ALA A 418 -18.40 -11.29 3.29
CA ALA A 418 -19.18 -11.90 2.21
C ALA A 418 -20.40 -11.06 1.84
N GLU A 419 -21.08 -10.46 2.83
CA GLU A 419 -22.20 -9.55 2.62
C GLU A 419 -21.77 -8.28 1.87
N ILE A 420 -20.64 -7.68 2.28
CA ILE A 420 -20.03 -6.54 1.58
C ILE A 420 -19.68 -6.91 0.13
N TYR A 421 -19.15 -8.10 -0.08
CA TYR A 421 -18.78 -8.57 -1.42
C TYR A 421 -20.02 -8.74 -2.30
N ARG A 422 -21.09 -9.41 -1.80
CA ARG A 422 -22.38 -9.54 -2.52
C ARG A 422 -22.97 -8.19 -2.87
N GLU A 423 -23.03 -7.28 -1.89
CA GLU A 423 -23.58 -5.94 -2.12
C GLU A 423 -22.75 -5.16 -3.14
N ARG A 424 -21.41 -5.26 -3.09
CA ARG A 424 -20.51 -4.66 -4.09
C ARG A 424 -20.80 -5.21 -5.50
N VAL A 425 -20.99 -6.52 -5.64
CA VAL A 425 -21.33 -7.13 -6.95
C VAL A 425 -22.68 -6.60 -7.45
N ARG A 426 -23.67 -6.49 -6.56
CA ARG A 426 -25.00 -5.99 -6.86
C ARG A 426 -25.04 -4.52 -7.30
N VAL A 427 -24.30 -3.64 -6.59
CA VAL A 427 -24.31 -2.19 -6.87
C VAL A 427 -23.30 -1.77 -7.91
N GLY A 428 -22.37 -2.65 -8.32
CA GLY A 428 -21.38 -2.37 -9.34
C GLY A 428 -20.13 -1.64 -8.85
N LYS A 429 -19.47 -0.92 -9.76
CA LYS A 429 -18.14 -0.32 -9.54
C LYS A 429 -18.17 1.19 -9.26
N GLU A 430 -19.30 1.76 -8.89
CA GLU A 430 -19.48 3.20 -8.71
C GLU A 430 -19.85 3.53 -7.25
N GLY A 431 -19.55 4.74 -6.83
CA GLY A 431 -19.96 5.31 -5.54
C GLY A 431 -19.89 4.33 -4.36
N LYS A 432 -21.04 3.86 -3.89
CA LYS A 432 -21.16 2.88 -2.80
C LYS A 432 -20.34 1.62 -3.05
N GLY A 433 -20.30 1.10 -4.28
CA GLY A 433 -19.54 -0.09 -4.64
C GLY A 433 -18.02 0.11 -4.50
N ILE A 434 -17.50 1.31 -4.81
CA ILE A 434 -16.10 1.67 -4.58
C ILE A 434 -15.82 1.67 -3.07
N VAL A 435 -16.68 2.29 -2.26
CA VAL A 435 -16.53 2.34 -0.80
C VAL A 435 -16.51 0.93 -0.19
N LEU A 436 -17.41 0.04 -0.61
CA LEU A 436 -17.43 -1.35 -0.15
C LEU A 436 -16.14 -2.09 -0.52
N LYS A 437 -15.59 -1.85 -1.73
CA LYS A 437 -14.28 -2.37 -2.13
C LYS A 437 -13.16 -1.86 -1.23
N LEU A 438 -13.13 -0.56 -0.96
CA LEU A 438 -12.15 0.05 -0.08
C LEU A 438 -12.24 -0.53 1.34
N ALA A 439 -13.46 -0.71 1.86
CA ALA A 439 -13.68 -1.28 3.18
C ALA A 439 -13.06 -2.68 3.29
N ALA A 440 -13.40 -3.58 2.37
CA ALA A 440 -12.94 -4.97 2.41
C ALA A 440 -11.42 -5.10 2.17
N ASN A 441 -10.89 -4.44 1.13
CA ASN A 441 -9.48 -4.59 0.75
C ASN A 441 -8.51 -3.94 1.75
N SER A 442 -8.93 -2.85 2.43
CA SER A 442 -8.04 -2.12 3.36
C SER A 442 -8.03 -2.69 4.78
N VAL A 443 -8.80 -3.75 5.06
CA VAL A 443 -8.73 -4.46 6.35
C VAL A 443 -7.34 -5.00 6.60
N TYR A 444 -6.71 -5.60 5.59
CA TYR A 444 -5.33 -6.08 5.69
C TYR A 444 -4.39 -4.98 6.18
N GLY A 445 -4.38 -3.82 5.51
CA GLY A 445 -3.54 -2.69 5.91
C GLY A 445 -3.81 -2.19 7.33
N LYS A 446 -5.05 -2.34 7.86
CA LYS A 446 -5.37 -1.99 9.24
C LYS A 446 -4.91 -3.04 10.26
N THR A 447 -4.97 -4.30 9.92
CA THR A 447 -4.45 -5.38 10.78
C THR A 447 -2.93 -5.41 10.79
N ALA A 448 -2.27 -5.01 9.70
CA ALA A 448 -0.83 -4.91 9.56
C ALA A 448 -0.23 -3.58 10.06
N GLN A 449 -1.06 -2.57 10.39
CA GLN A 449 -0.60 -1.23 10.71
C GLN A 449 0.41 -1.21 11.86
N SER A 450 1.66 -0.78 11.59
CA SER A 450 2.73 -0.65 12.57
C SER A 450 2.88 0.78 13.12
N GLN A 451 2.41 1.78 12.37
CA GLN A 451 2.54 3.19 12.76
C GLN A 451 1.40 3.63 13.68
N GLY A 452 1.73 4.50 14.60
CA GLY A 452 0.81 5.05 15.60
C GLY A 452 0.85 4.28 16.93
N THR A 453 0.33 4.93 17.97
CA THR A 453 0.31 4.36 19.31
C THR A 453 -0.74 3.25 19.39
N ARG A 454 -0.35 2.00 19.32
CA ARG A 454 -1.22 0.82 19.41
C ARG A 454 -2.48 0.97 18.56
N PRO A 455 -2.38 0.82 17.24
CA PRO A 455 -3.55 0.87 16.37
C PRO A 455 -4.63 -0.10 16.88
N PRO A 456 -5.89 0.34 17.03
CA PRO A 456 -6.93 -0.44 17.71
C PRO A 456 -7.25 -1.77 17.04
N PHE A 457 -6.89 -1.94 15.76
CA PHE A 457 -7.19 -3.13 14.96
C PHE A 457 -5.94 -3.92 14.58
N GLN A 458 -4.76 -3.52 15.04
CA GLN A 458 -3.52 -4.22 14.74
C GLN A 458 -3.56 -5.65 15.26
N SER A 459 -3.27 -6.61 14.38
CA SER A 459 -3.05 -8.01 14.70
C SER A 459 -2.18 -8.62 13.62
N TRP A 460 -0.89 -8.74 13.87
CA TRP A 460 0.04 -9.39 12.93
C TRP A 460 -0.25 -10.87 12.72
N ILE A 461 -0.96 -11.50 13.67
CA ILE A 461 -1.46 -12.87 13.51
C ILE A 461 -2.48 -12.91 12.37
N TRP A 462 -3.49 -12.06 12.38
CA TRP A 462 -4.45 -11.98 11.29
C TRP A 462 -3.80 -11.51 9.99
N ALA A 463 -2.97 -10.45 10.05
CA ALA A 463 -2.29 -9.91 8.87
C ALA A 463 -1.40 -10.96 8.18
N GLY A 464 -0.61 -11.71 8.96
CA GLY A 464 0.22 -12.78 8.46
C GLY A 464 -0.59 -13.93 7.86
N ASN A 465 -1.73 -14.30 8.46
CA ASN A 465 -2.60 -15.34 7.91
C ASN A 465 -3.28 -14.90 6.60
N ILE A 466 -3.62 -13.62 6.42
CA ILE A 466 -4.20 -13.10 5.17
C ILE A 466 -3.22 -13.31 4.00
N THR A 467 -2.01 -12.85 4.15
CA THR A 467 -1.01 -12.92 3.07
C THR A 467 -0.49 -14.35 2.85
N SER A 468 -0.25 -15.08 3.93
CA SER A 468 0.15 -16.49 3.90
C SER A 468 -0.93 -17.37 3.25
N GLY A 469 -2.20 -17.18 3.60
CA GLY A 469 -3.32 -17.89 2.98
C GLY A 469 -3.44 -17.61 1.47
N THR A 470 -3.20 -16.36 1.05
CA THR A 470 -3.16 -16.02 -0.38
C THR A 470 -1.98 -16.70 -1.08
N ARG A 471 -0.78 -16.73 -0.49
CA ARG A 471 0.38 -17.44 -1.03
C ARG A 471 0.13 -18.96 -1.08
N ALA A 472 -0.55 -19.51 -0.07
CA ALA A 472 -0.97 -20.92 -0.06
C ALA A 472 -1.89 -21.23 -1.26
N GLN A 473 -2.88 -20.36 -1.51
CA GLN A 473 -3.79 -20.53 -2.64
C GLN A 473 -3.05 -20.45 -3.99
N LEU A 474 -2.03 -19.59 -4.12
CA LEU A 474 -1.15 -19.58 -5.29
C LEU A 474 -0.38 -20.90 -5.45
N LEU A 475 0.11 -21.50 -4.36
CA LEU A 475 0.82 -22.78 -4.41
C LEU A 475 -0.07 -23.93 -4.87
N GLN A 476 -1.39 -23.87 -4.62
CA GLN A 476 -2.35 -24.86 -5.12
C GLN A 476 -2.40 -24.93 -6.65
N SER A 477 -2.05 -23.82 -7.33
CA SER A 477 -1.95 -23.82 -8.80
C SER A 477 -0.90 -24.79 -9.34
N LEU A 478 0.14 -25.10 -8.53
CA LEU A 478 1.19 -26.05 -8.93
C LEU A 478 0.71 -27.50 -8.98
N ASP A 479 -0.42 -27.84 -8.38
CA ASP A 479 -1.04 -29.16 -8.52
C ASP A 479 -1.90 -29.28 -9.77
N GLY A 480 -2.50 -28.19 -10.17
CA GLY A 480 -3.29 -28.12 -11.40
C GLY A 480 -2.44 -28.22 -12.66
N THR A 481 -1.11 -28.13 -12.54
CA THR A 481 -0.17 -28.32 -13.63
C THR A 481 0.48 -29.70 -13.56
N LYS A 482 0.71 -30.33 -14.70
CA LYS A 482 1.51 -31.55 -14.75
C LYS A 482 3.00 -31.30 -14.50
N ARG A 483 3.43 -30.06 -14.63
CA ARG A 483 4.82 -29.64 -14.55
C ARG A 483 4.94 -28.22 -14.00
N ASP A 484 5.76 -28.03 -12.97
CA ASP A 484 6.06 -26.73 -12.36
C ASP A 484 6.50 -25.66 -13.37
N TRP A 485 7.14 -26.08 -14.47
CA TRP A 485 7.64 -25.15 -15.50
C TRP A 485 6.56 -24.62 -16.44
N ASP A 486 5.32 -25.10 -16.36
CA ASP A 486 4.21 -24.47 -17.08
C ASP A 486 3.81 -23.14 -16.43
N VAL A 487 4.14 -22.93 -15.14
CA VAL A 487 3.96 -21.66 -14.44
C VAL A 487 5.10 -20.70 -14.81
N LEU A 488 4.74 -19.50 -15.26
CA LEU A 488 5.66 -18.46 -15.71
C LEU A 488 6.01 -17.48 -14.59
N MET A 489 4.99 -17.04 -13.83
CA MET A 489 5.16 -16.10 -12.75
C MET A 489 4.00 -16.15 -11.76
N PHE A 490 4.29 -15.68 -10.55
CA PHE A 490 3.31 -15.31 -9.53
C PHE A 490 3.30 -13.79 -9.36
N ALA A 491 2.10 -13.21 -9.26
CA ALA A 491 1.92 -11.77 -9.15
C ALA A 491 0.84 -11.42 -8.11
N THR A 492 1.20 -11.41 -6.84
CA THR A 492 0.38 -11.13 -5.64
C THR A 492 -0.76 -12.14 -5.44
N ASP A 493 -1.77 -12.08 -6.27
CA ASP A 493 -3.01 -12.89 -6.27
C ASP A 493 -3.27 -13.54 -7.63
N GLY A 494 -2.31 -13.44 -8.53
CA GLY A 494 -2.38 -14.01 -9.88
C GLY A 494 -1.27 -15.01 -10.19
N VAL A 495 -1.56 -15.91 -11.13
CA VAL A 495 -0.61 -16.85 -11.69
C VAL A 495 -0.70 -16.82 -13.21
N PHE A 496 0.47 -16.86 -13.86
CA PHE A 496 0.58 -16.93 -15.32
C PHE A 496 1.16 -18.27 -15.72
N SER A 497 0.58 -18.89 -16.73
CA SER A 497 1.01 -20.21 -17.19
C SER A 497 0.91 -20.34 -18.71
N THR A 498 1.71 -21.27 -19.27
CA THR A 498 1.68 -21.62 -20.70
C THR A 498 0.59 -22.63 -21.04
N ARG A 499 -0.11 -23.16 -20.03
CA ARG A 499 -1.20 -24.12 -20.18
C ARG A 499 -2.31 -23.79 -19.20
N PRO A 500 -3.56 -24.16 -19.51
CA PRO A 500 -4.66 -24.06 -18.57
C PRO A 500 -4.33 -24.81 -17.28
N ILE A 501 -4.66 -24.22 -16.14
CA ILE A 501 -4.51 -24.81 -14.81
C ILE A 501 -5.90 -25.20 -14.32
N ASN A 502 -6.01 -26.40 -13.78
CA ASN A 502 -7.21 -26.83 -13.08
C ASN A 502 -7.14 -26.41 -11.62
N PHE A 503 -7.80 -25.32 -11.28
CA PHE A 503 -7.77 -24.76 -9.94
C PHE A 503 -8.75 -25.47 -9.01
N PRO A 504 -8.38 -25.68 -7.73
CA PRO A 504 -9.32 -26.18 -6.73
C PRO A 504 -10.42 -25.15 -6.47
N LYS A 505 -11.61 -25.63 -6.18
CA LYS A 505 -12.72 -24.77 -5.75
C LYS A 505 -12.38 -24.10 -4.42
N PRO A 506 -12.68 -22.80 -4.24
CA PRO A 506 -12.48 -22.12 -2.96
C PRO A 506 -13.40 -22.74 -1.88
N LYS A 507 -13.03 -22.60 -0.62
CA LYS A 507 -13.92 -22.93 0.52
C LYS A 507 -15.15 -22.02 0.42
N ASP A 508 -16.30 -22.56 0.77
CA ASP A 508 -17.57 -21.83 0.69
C ASP A 508 -17.57 -20.59 1.61
N THR A 509 -17.97 -19.47 1.03
CA THR A 509 -18.15 -18.18 1.69
C THR A 509 -19.61 -17.71 1.66
N GLY A 510 -20.52 -18.57 1.21
CA GLY A 510 -21.90 -18.21 0.93
C GLY A 510 -22.04 -17.32 -0.32
N THR A 511 -21.06 -17.31 -1.24
CA THR A 511 -21.09 -16.52 -2.49
C THR A 511 -20.94 -17.38 -3.74
N SER A 512 -21.08 -18.68 -3.61
CA SER A 512 -20.93 -19.67 -4.70
C SER A 512 -21.98 -19.52 -5.81
N ASP A 513 -23.08 -18.84 -5.54
CA ASP A 513 -24.14 -18.49 -6.49
C ASP A 513 -23.79 -17.30 -7.39
N LEU A 514 -22.75 -16.56 -7.08
CA LEU A 514 -22.31 -15.44 -7.90
C LEU A 514 -21.48 -15.95 -9.10
N GLU A 515 -21.57 -15.27 -10.24
CA GLU A 515 -20.71 -15.53 -11.40
C GLU A 515 -19.21 -15.52 -11.03
N LYS A 516 -18.83 -14.64 -10.13
CA LYS A 516 -17.46 -14.50 -9.59
C LYS A 516 -17.51 -14.69 -8.07
N PRO A 517 -17.44 -15.92 -7.59
CA PRO A 517 -17.47 -16.17 -6.15
C PRO A 517 -16.23 -15.61 -5.46
N LEU A 518 -16.38 -15.18 -4.21
CA LEU A 518 -15.28 -14.68 -3.39
C LEU A 518 -14.20 -15.78 -3.23
N GLY A 519 -12.96 -15.48 -3.61
CA GLY A 519 -11.84 -16.43 -3.60
C GLY A 519 -11.77 -17.36 -4.81
N GLY A 520 -12.73 -17.27 -5.75
CA GLY A 520 -12.71 -18.03 -6.99
C GLY A 520 -11.63 -17.54 -7.97
N TRP A 521 -11.27 -18.36 -8.91
CA TRP A 521 -10.29 -18.02 -9.94
C TRP A 521 -10.95 -17.46 -11.19
N GLU A 522 -10.43 -16.36 -11.69
CA GLU A 522 -10.81 -15.73 -12.96
C GLU A 522 -9.67 -15.94 -13.95
N VAL A 523 -9.90 -16.68 -15.02
CA VAL A 523 -8.88 -16.96 -16.04
C VAL A 523 -9.12 -16.09 -17.27
N LYS A 524 -8.06 -15.48 -17.76
CA LYS A 524 -8.00 -14.72 -19.01
C LYS A 524 -6.88 -15.26 -19.88
N THR A 525 -7.09 -15.33 -21.19
CA THR A 525 -6.07 -15.73 -22.14
C THR A 525 -5.47 -14.50 -22.81
N ILE A 526 -4.15 -14.47 -22.95
CA ILE A 526 -3.39 -13.49 -23.73
C ILE A 526 -2.84 -14.23 -24.93
N GLU A 527 -3.52 -14.14 -26.06
CA GLU A 527 -3.28 -14.97 -27.26
C GLU A 527 -1.90 -14.69 -27.88
N SER A 528 -1.47 -13.45 -27.92
CA SER A 528 -0.16 -13.05 -28.45
C SER A 528 1.01 -13.53 -27.60
N GLY A 529 0.76 -13.85 -26.34
CA GLY A 529 1.78 -14.05 -25.33
C GLY A 529 2.18 -12.78 -24.62
N VAL A 530 3.24 -12.84 -23.80
CA VAL A 530 3.66 -11.73 -22.96
C VAL A 530 5.16 -11.48 -23.04
N PHE A 531 5.55 -10.22 -22.90
CA PHE A 531 6.92 -9.83 -22.56
C PHE A 531 7.00 -9.61 -21.05
N CYS A 532 7.94 -10.28 -20.41
CA CYS A 532 8.23 -10.12 -18.98
C CYS A 532 9.61 -9.49 -18.80
N SER A 533 9.68 -8.33 -18.15
CA SER A 533 10.95 -7.67 -17.82
C SER A 533 11.45 -8.09 -16.45
N ARG A 534 10.60 -7.99 -15.46
CA ARG A 534 10.84 -8.36 -14.05
C ARG A 534 9.50 -8.57 -13.33
N PRO A 535 9.50 -9.07 -12.08
CA PRO A 535 8.26 -9.18 -11.31
C PRO A 535 7.50 -7.85 -11.25
N GLY A 536 6.24 -7.86 -11.74
CA GLY A 536 5.38 -6.68 -11.79
C GLY A 536 5.54 -5.78 -13.01
N ILE A 537 6.46 -6.06 -13.95
CA ILE A 537 6.54 -5.38 -15.26
C ILE A 537 6.39 -6.40 -16.38
N TYR A 538 5.22 -6.39 -17.01
CA TYR A 538 4.90 -7.21 -18.15
C TYR A 538 3.81 -6.60 -19.03
N PHE A 539 3.78 -6.98 -20.30
CA PHE A 539 2.80 -6.50 -21.27
C PHE A 539 2.58 -7.56 -22.39
N PRO A 540 1.41 -7.53 -23.08
CA PRO A 540 1.15 -8.38 -24.24
C PRO A 540 2.17 -8.13 -25.35
N LEU A 541 2.51 -9.16 -26.15
CA LEU A 541 3.50 -9.04 -27.23
C LEU A 541 3.01 -8.22 -28.43
N ASP A 542 1.70 -8.15 -28.64
CA ASP A 542 1.02 -7.41 -29.68
C ASP A 542 0.54 -6.02 -29.25
N LEU A 543 1.15 -5.46 -28.23
CA LEU A 543 0.80 -4.14 -27.73
C LEU A 543 0.83 -3.11 -28.88
N ALA A 544 -0.34 -2.58 -29.22
CA ALA A 544 -0.48 -1.60 -30.28
C ALA A 544 -0.06 -0.19 -29.83
N GLU A 545 0.27 0.71 -30.77
CA GLU A 545 0.62 2.09 -30.47
C GLU A 545 -0.53 2.87 -29.80
N ASN A 546 -1.80 2.51 -30.11
CA ASN A 546 -3.01 3.07 -29.50
C ASN A 546 -3.89 1.93 -28.97
N PRO A 547 -3.56 1.32 -27.82
CA PRO A 547 -4.31 0.20 -27.29
C PRO A 547 -5.70 0.61 -26.80
N SER A 548 -6.63 -0.33 -26.89
CA SER A 548 -7.91 -0.24 -26.21
C SER A 548 -7.75 -0.21 -24.68
N ASP A 549 -8.75 0.26 -23.97
CA ASP A 549 -8.76 0.26 -22.50
C ASP A 549 -8.51 -1.13 -21.90
N SER A 550 -8.94 -2.20 -22.58
CA SER A 550 -8.71 -3.58 -22.15
C SER A 550 -7.24 -3.97 -22.24
N GLU A 551 -6.52 -3.55 -23.27
CA GLU A 551 -5.09 -3.79 -23.47
C GLU A 551 -4.26 -2.98 -22.47
N VAL A 552 -4.61 -1.72 -22.24
CA VAL A 552 -3.98 -0.90 -21.17
C VAL A 552 -4.17 -1.54 -19.79
N LYS A 553 -5.33 -2.15 -19.53
CA LYS A 553 -5.57 -2.88 -18.26
C LYS A 553 -4.70 -4.14 -18.14
N ALA A 554 -4.32 -4.77 -19.24
CA ALA A 554 -3.44 -5.93 -19.25
C ALA A 554 -1.98 -5.60 -18.92
N ILE A 555 -1.55 -4.33 -19.13
CA ILE A 555 -0.19 -3.87 -18.82
C ILE A 555 -0.01 -3.78 -17.30
N ARG A 556 1.15 -4.24 -16.85
CA ARG A 556 1.62 -4.01 -15.47
C ARG A 556 2.98 -3.31 -15.50
N ALA A 557 3.07 -2.22 -14.74
CA ALA A 557 4.21 -1.30 -14.81
C ALA A 557 4.63 -0.85 -13.40
N ARG A 558 4.81 -1.82 -12.48
CA ARG A 558 5.16 -1.55 -11.08
C ARG A 558 6.44 -0.70 -10.98
N GLY A 559 6.31 0.52 -10.44
CA GLY A 559 7.42 1.47 -10.27
C GLY A 559 7.91 2.15 -11.54
N LEU A 560 7.26 1.95 -12.69
CA LEU A 560 7.61 2.59 -13.96
C LEU A 560 6.51 3.53 -14.48
N GLY A 561 5.27 3.28 -14.11
CA GLY A 561 4.10 3.95 -14.66
C GLY A 561 3.61 3.35 -15.98
N LYS A 562 2.29 3.20 -16.11
CA LYS A 562 1.70 2.58 -17.31
C LYS A 562 1.91 3.40 -18.57
N LYS A 563 1.82 4.74 -18.48
CA LYS A 563 2.06 5.65 -19.62
C LYS A 563 3.48 5.50 -20.15
N VAL A 564 4.47 5.54 -19.25
CA VAL A 564 5.88 5.38 -19.64
C VAL A 564 6.12 4.00 -20.27
N LEU A 565 5.62 2.94 -19.66
CA LEU A 565 5.77 1.61 -20.21
C LEU A 565 5.12 1.50 -21.60
N PHE A 566 3.94 2.08 -21.76
CA PHE A 566 3.22 2.09 -23.04
C PHE A 566 3.96 2.85 -24.14
N GLU A 567 4.51 4.02 -23.83
CA GLU A 567 5.27 4.82 -24.80
C GLU A 567 6.65 4.23 -25.11
N LYS A 568 7.24 3.50 -24.19
CA LYS A 568 8.66 3.08 -24.21
C LYS A 568 8.90 1.57 -24.27
N TRP A 569 7.85 0.75 -24.39
CA TRP A 569 8.02 -0.70 -24.45
C TRP A 569 8.91 -1.18 -25.62
N PRO A 570 8.95 -0.54 -26.82
CA PRO A 570 9.85 -0.98 -27.88
C PRO A 570 11.32 -0.80 -27.52
N GLU A 571 11.64 0.26 -26.75
CA GLU A 571 13.01 0.52 -26.25
C GLU A 571 13.43 -0.54 -25.22
N ILE A 572 12.50 -0.94 -24.34
CA ILE A 572 12.74 -2.01 -23.35
C ILE A 572 13.03 -3.34 -24.07
N VAL A 573 12.25 -3.66 -25.09
CA VAL A 573 12.42 -4.89 -25.85
C VAL A 573 13.76 -4.89 -26.61
N ARG A 574 14.13 -3.78 -27.26
CA ARG A 574 15.43 -3.63 -27.95
C ARG A 574 16.61 -3.77 -27.00
N ALA A 575 16.56 -3.15 -25.83
CA ALA A 575 17.62 -3.26 -24.82
C ALA A 575 17.76 -4.70 -24.31
N PHE A 576 16.64 -5.42 -24.13
CA PHE A 576 16.68 -6.83 -23.79
C PHE A 576 17.36 -7.68 -24.87
N ASP A 577 17.03 -7.44 -26.16
CA ASP A 577 17.62 -8.16 -27.29
C ASP A 577 19.13 -7.88 -27.44
N ALA A 578 19.55 -6.66 -27.09
CA ALA A 578 20.96 -6.27 -27.04
C ALA A 578 21.73 -6.85 -25.82
N GLY A 579 21.04 -7.57 -24.92
CA GLY A 579 21.65 -8.17 -23.74
C GLY A 579 21.95 -7.17 -22.60
N GLU A 580 21.35 -5.99 -22.65
CA GLU A 580 21.51 -4.98 -21.60
C GLU A 580 20.89 -5.44 -20.27
N LYS A 581 21.45 -4.99 -19.14
CA LYS A 581 20.91 -5.26 -17.79
C LYS A 581 19.90 -4.21 -17.36
N THR A 582 20.02 -3.02 -17.88
CA THR A 582 19.18 -1.85 -17.58
C THR A 582 19.02 -1.01 -18.84
N VAL A 583 17.90 -0.31 -18.92
CA VAL A 583 17.62 0.65 -20.00
C VAL A 583 17.19 1.98 -19.43
N THR A 584 17.71 3.08 -19.97
CA THR A 584 17.26 4.43 -19.65
C THR A 584 16.22 4.85 -20.69
N LEU A 585 15.01 5.16 -20.22
CA LEU A 585 13.84 5.45 -21.04
C LEU A 585 13.60 6.95 -21.27
N GLY A 586 14.58 7.78 -20.95
CA GLY A 586 14.49 9.23 -20.98
C GLY A 586 14.38 9.86 -19.60
N ASN A 587 13.95 11.11 -19.57
CA ASN A 587 13.77 11.88 -18.34
C ASN A 587 12.28 12.27 -18.20
N ILE A 588 11.79 12.22 -16.97
CA ILE A 588 10.56 12.90 -16.57
C ILE A 588 10.92 14.13 -15.74
N THR A 589 10.04 15.12 -15.74
CA THR A 589 10.19 16.25 -14.82
C THR A 589 9.52 15.87 -13.50
N ARG A 590 10.27 15.95 -12.41
CA ARG A 590 9.83 15.56 -11.06
C ARG A 590 9.87 16.75 -10.12
N PHE A 591 8.82 16.94 -9.35
CA PHE A 591 8.80 17.94 -8.27
C PHE A 591 9.52 17.41 -7.03
N VAL A 592 10.42 18.21 -6.45
CA VAL A 592 11.09 17.86 -5.20
C VAL A 592 10.29 18.40 -4.03
N GLY A 593 9.33 17.63 -3.57
CA GLY A 593 8.48 17.95 -2.43
C GLY A 593 9.23 18.02 -1.10
N ALA A 594 8.58 18.53 -0.07
CA ALA A 594 9.19 18.83 1.22
C ALA A 594 9.89 17.61 1.85
N LYS A 595 9.21 16.46 1.96
CA LYS A 595 9.80 15.25 2.54
C LYS A 595 11.03 14.78 1.77
N THR A 596 10.94 14.71 0.44
CA THR A 596 12.05 14.30 -0.44
C THR A 596 13.21 15.30 -0.37
N GLY A 597 12.91 16.61 -0.38
CA GLY A 597 13.91 17.67 -0.30
C GLY A 597 14.69 17.64 1.02
N MET A 598 14.01 17.40 2.15
CA MET A 598 14.66 17.27 3.45
C MET A 598 15.49 15.98 3.54
N SER A 599 14.97 14.84 3.10
CA SER A 599 15.70 13.56 3.11
C SER A 599 16.93 13.57 2.18
N ARG A 600 16.85 14.23 1.02
CA ARG A 600 18.01 14.39 0.12
C ARG A 600 19.03 15.35 0.72
N GLY A 601 18.59 16.42 1.38
CA GLY A 601 19.45 17.36 2.09
C GLY A 601 20.27 16.64 3.16
N GLU A 602 19.63 15.84 4.00
CA GLU A 602 20.29 15.06 5.05
C GLU A 602 21.36 14.11 4.50
N LYS A 603 21.09 13.40 3.40
CA LYS A 603 22.07 12.54 2.72
C LYS A 603 23.26 13.30 2.14
N SER A 604 23.08 14.58 1.83
CA SER A 604 24.13 15.46 1.26
C SER A 604 24.80 16.32 2.33
N GLY A 605 24.52 16.10 3.62
CA GLY A 605 25.09 16.87 4.72
C GLY A 605 24.53 18.29 4.90
N VAL A 606 23.42 18.61 4.22
CA VAL A 606 22.68 19.87 4.37
C VAL A 606 21.26 19.59 4.88
N LYS A 607 20.63 20.56 5.52
CA LYS A 607 19.28 20.36 6.06
C LYS A 607 18.20 20.32 4.98
N ARG A 608 18.37 21.11 3.92
CA ARG A 608 17.43 21.21 2.81
C ARG A 608 18.19 21.03 1.49
N SER A 609 17.66 20.19 0.60
CA SER A 609 18.22 20.07 -0.75
C SER A 609 18.13 21.40 -1.51
N PRO A 610 19.14 21.76 -2.32
CA PRO A 610 19.08 22.93 -3.20
C PRO A 610 17.88 22.92 -4.15
N ASN A 611 17.38 21.74 -4.49
CA ASN A 611 16.26 21.55 -5.41
C ASN A 611 14.89 21.50 -4.69
N TYR A 612 14.82 21.83 -3.39
CA TYR A 612 13.57 21.87 -2.65
C TYR A 612 12.53 22.78 -3.31
N GLY A 613 11.37 22.24 -3.60
CA GLY A 613 10.29 22.99 -4.21
C GLY A 613 10.47 23.28 -5.70
N GLU A 614 11.41 22.62 -6.37
CA GLU A 614 11.72 22.81 -7.78
C GLU A 614 11.36 21.57 -8.61
N TRP A 615 11.08 21.80 -9.89
CA TRP A 615 10.91 20.77 -10.89
C TRP A 615 12.26 20.41 -11.51
N ILE A 616 12.69 19.18 -11.34
CA ILE A 616 13.99 18.71 -11.86
C ILE A 616 13.80 17.56 -12.84
N PRO A 617 14.68 17.44 -13.85
CA PRO A 617 14.72 16.26 -14.69
C PRO A 617 15.16 15.05 -13.86
N TYR A 618 14.44 13.95 -14.01
CA TYR A 618 14.72 12.68 -13.33
C TYR A 618 14.80 11.54 -14.36
N PRO A 619 15.90 10.78 -14.42
CA PRO A 619 16.02 9.70 -15.39
C PRO A 619 15.08 8.55 -15.01
N ILE A 620 14.31 8.07 -15.99
CA ILE A 620 13.54 6.86 -15.86
C ILE A 620 14.40 5.69 -16.31
N THR A 621 14.63 4.74 -15.43
CA THR A 621 15.36 3.51 -15.76
C THR A 621 14.49 2.29 -15.50
N SER A 622 14.60 1.29 -16.36
CA SER A 622 14.04 -0.03 -16.13
C SER A 622 15.17 -1.05 -16.10
N SER A 623 15.09 -2.03 -15.21
CA SER A 623 16.06 -3.12 -15.13
C SER A 623 15.35 -4.44 -15.40
N PHE A 624 16.08 -5.38 -15.99
CA PHE A 624 15.61 -6.76 -16.15
C PHE A 624 15.88 -7.55 -14.86
N ASP A 625 15.07 -8.60 -14.64
CA ASP A 625 15.32 -9.49 -13.51
C ASP A 625 16.69 -10.17 -13.70
N PRO A 626 17.67 -9.95 -12.84
CA PRO A 626 18.99 -10.53 -12.98
C PRO A 626 19.03 -12.03 -12.65
N ARG A 627 17.92 -12.59 -12.17
CA ARG A 627 17.87 -13.91 -11.56
C ARG A 627 16.64 -14.74 -11.94
N PRO A 628 16.24 -14.76 -13.23
CA PRO A 628 15.15 -15.63 -13.65
C PRO A 628 15.53 -17.10 -13.41
N LYS A 629 14.57 -17.91 -13.00
CA LYS A 629 14.79 -19.36 -12.79
C LYS A 629 15.11 -20.12 -14.07
N ARG A 630 14.79 -19.54 -15.22
CA ARG A 630 15.14 -20.05 -16.56
C ARG A 630 16.16 -19.14 -17.22
N ALA A 631 16.96 -19.71 -18.11
CA ALA A 631 17.72 -18.90 -19.04
C ALA A 631 16.77 -18.00 -19.84
N ALA A 632 17.25 -16.81 -20.25
CA ALA A 632 16.51 -15.92 -21.14
C ALA A 632 15.97 -16.68 -22.36
N ILE A 633 14.75 -16.33 -22.77
CA ILE A 633 14.15 -16.89 -23.97
C ILE A 633 14.94 -16.36 -25.15
N LEU A 634 15.47 -17.30 -25.96
CA LEU A 634 16.13 -16.97 -27.21
C LEU A 634 15.14 -16.34 -28.21
N PRO A 635 15.62 -15.66 -29.25
CA PRO A 635 14.78 -15.08 -30.30
C PRO A 635 13.82 -16.06 -30.98
N ASP A 636 14.11 -17.37 -30.91
CA ASP A 636 13.23 -18.44 -31.40
C ASP A 636 11.93 -18.61 -30.59
N GLY A 637 11.82 -17.93 -29.46
CA GLY A 637 10.65 -17.94 -28.56
C GLY A 637 10.48 -19.25 -27.78
N LYS A 638 11.44 -20.17 -27.80
CA LYS A 638 11.34 -21.43 -27.06
C LYS A 638 11.66 -21.25 -25.61
N LEU A 639 10.76 -21.73 -24.73
CA LEU A 639 10.99 -21.80 -23.30
C LEU A 639 12.09 -22.83 -22.99
N ARG A 640 13.16 -22.37 -22.38
CA ARG A 640 14.20 -23.27 -21.87
C ARG A 640 13.73 -23.96 -20.58
N PRO A 641 14.17 -25.19 -20.30
CA PRO A 641 13.89 -25.84 -19.03
C PRO A 641 14.45 -25.01 -17.85
N PHE A 642 13.85 -25.18 -16.67
CA PHE A 642 14.37 -24.56 -15.46
C PHE A 642 15.85 -24.95 -15.25
N ARG A 643 16.70 -23.96 -15.03
CA ARG A 643 17.97 -24.21 -14.43
C ARG A 643 17.71 -24.42 -12.92
N TYR A 644 17.97 -25.60 -12.45
CA TYR A 644 18.23 -25.78 -11.03
C TYR A 644 19.50 -25.00 -10.74
N LEU A 645 19.34 -23.79 -10.24
CA LEU A 645 20.47 -23.04 -9.73
C LEU A 645 20.96 -23.84 -8.53
N ALA A 646 22.14 -24.41 -8.63
CA ALA A 646 22.80 -25.03 -7.50
C ALA A 646 22.80 -24.02 -6.34
N ARG A 647 22.67 -24.50 -5.11
CA ARG A 647 22.64 -23.68 -3.89
C ARG A 647 23.72 -22.59 -3.89
N GLU A 648 24.87 -22.89 -4.45
CA GLU A 648 26.03 -22.01 -4.56
C GLU A 648 25.90 -20.91 -5.62
N SER A 649 25.05 -21.07 -6.59
CA SER A 649 24.84 -20.10 -7.67
C SER A 649 23.78 -19.04 -7.35
N TRP A 650 23.10 -19.15 -6.22
CA TRP A 650 22.18 -18.11 -5.72
C TRP A 650 22.96 -17.13 -4.84
N PRO A 651 23.25 -15.92 -5.32
CA PRO A 651 24.14 -14.99 -4.61
C PRO A 651 23.64 -14.58 -3.24
N TYR A 652 22.36 -14.74 -2.93
CA TYR A 652 21.78 -14.44 -1.63
C TYR A 652 21.53 -15.66 -0.73
N MET A 653 21.76 -16.87 -1.18
CA MET A 653 21.62 -18.05 -0.32
C MET A 653 22.59 -18.05 0.85
N ARG A 654 23.76 -17.36 0.71
CA ARG A 654 24.72 -17.17 1.80
C ARG A 654 24.38 -15.99 2.73
N ALA A 655 23.51 -15.07 2.28
CA ALA A 655 23.16 -13.83 2.98
C ALA A 655 21.73 -13.85 3.57
N LEU A 656 20.97 -14.93 3.33
CA LEU A 656 19.64 -15.13 3.88
C LEU A 656 19.73 -15.51 5.36
N ILE A 657 20.14 -14.55 6.17
CA ILE A 657 20.05 -14.62 7.62
C ILE A 657 18.73 -13.98 7.99
N GLN A 658 17.84 -14.73 8.60
CA GLN A 658 16.68 -14.10 9.23
C GLN A 658 17.19 -13.15 10.31
N THR A 659 16.77 -11.89 10.23
CA THR A 659 17.05 -10.98 11.31
C THR A 659 16.16 -11.33 12.49
N ASP A 660 16.76 -11.55 13.64
CA ASP A 660 16.05 -11.75 14.88
C ASP A 660 15.97 -10.46 15.70
N GLU A 661 16.49 -9.33 15.17
CA GLU A 661 16.40 -8.04 15.83
C GLU A 661 14.98 -7.45 15.62
N PRO A 662 14.16 -7.33 16.69
CA PRO A 662 12.76 -6.91 16.56
C PRO A 662 12.57 -5.52 15.95
N ASP A 663 13.49 -4.58 16.28
CA ASP A 663 13.43 -3.22 15.76
C ASP A 663 13.73 -3.18 14.25
N GLU A 664 14.56 -4.07 13.76
CA GLU A 664 14.88 -4.23 12.33
C GLU A 664 13.73 -4.91 11.59
N VAL A 665 13.11 -5.93 12.18
CA VAL A 665 11.92 -6.59 11.62
C VAL A 665 10.75 -5.61 11.54
N GLU A 666 10.52 -4.79 12.59
CA GLU A 666 9.47 -3.78 12.58
C GLU A 666 9.72 -2.71 11.49
N ARG A 667 10.96 -2.31 11.28
CA ARG A 667 11.35 -1.39 10.19
C ARG A 667 11.09 -2.01 8.81
N LEU A 668 11.51 -3.26 8.60
CA LEU A 668 11.34 -3.97 7.34
C LEU A 668 9.86 -4.17 7.00
N ILE A 669 9.01 -4.45 8.00
CA ILE A 669 7.55 -4.55 7.81
C ILE A 669 6.94 -3.18 7.46
N ALA A 670 7.43 -2.10 8.06
CA ALA A 670 6.98 -0.75 7.73
C ALA A 670 7.33 -0.37 6.27
N ASP A 671 8.51 -0.78 5.80
CA ASP A 671 8.95 -0.55 4.42
C ASP A 671 8.19 -1.39 3.37
N GLU A 672 7.57 -2.50 3.76
CA GLU A 672 6.70 -3.30 2.87
C GLU A 672 5.30 -2.69 2.64
N GLN A 673 4.88 -1.74 3.47
CA GLN A 673 3.65 -1.01 3.15
C GLN A 673 3.91 -0.18 1.91
N PRO A 674 3.12 -0.32 0.84
CA PRO A 674 3.30 0.48 -0.34
C PRO A 674 3.19 1.95 0.08
N ASP A 675 4.32 2.62 0.13
CA ASP A 675 4.32 4.06 0.24
C ASP A 675 3.60 4.57 -1.01
N GLY A 676 2.48 5.28 -0.80
CA GLY A 676 1.74 5.89 -1.89
C GLY A 676 2.51 7.00 -2.62
N GLU A 677 3.80 7.19 -2.30
CA GLU A 677 4.66 8.19 -2.93
C GLU A 677 4.79 7.99 -4.44
N TYR A 678 4.82 6.74 -4.93
CA TYR A 678 4.89 6.50 -6.38
C TYR A 678 3.59 6.83 -7.12
N ALA A 679 2.46 6.71 -6.46
CA ALA A 679 1.17 7.05 -7.06
C ALA A 679 0.90 8.56 -7.06
N GLU A 680 1.50 9.33 -6.12
CA GLU A 680 1.39 10.79 -6.08
C GLU A 680 2.17 11.46 -7.21
N GLU A 681 3.32 10.90 -7.58
CA GLU A 681 4.14 11.43 -8.67
C GLU A 681 3.50 11.22 -10.06
N GLU A 682 2.59 10.24 -10.21
CA GLU A 682 1.78 10.06 -11.41
C GLU A 682 0.51 10.94 -11.42
N ALA A 683 0.11 11.48 -10.26
CA ALA A 683 -1.11 12.28 -10.13
C ALA A 683 -0.88 13.79 -10.27
N THR A 684 0.37 14.25 -10.16
CA THR A 684 0.78 15.63 -10.42
C THR A 684 1.39 15.75 -11.80
#